data_8b5ba30184fbf638265479f254d4493e
#
_entry.id   8b5ba30184fbf638265479f254d4493e
#
_cell.length_a   1.000
_cell.length_b   1.000
_cell.length_c   1.000
_cell.angle_alpha   90.00
_cell.angle_beta   90.00
_cell.angle_gamma   90.00
#
_symmetry.space_group_name_H-M   'P 1'
#
loop_
_entity.id
_entity.type
_entity.pdbx_description
1 polymer ?
#
loop_
_entity_poly.entity_id
_entity_poly.type
_entity_poly.pdbx_seq_one_letter_code
_entity_poly.pdbx_strand_id
1 'polypeptide(L)'
;MSSTPAAPTGAGSRPADAFAARFGVPDVSALHVVRPRLVAALDDAASVPLVLVSGPAGSGKTSLLAEWLHSDALRGEDLGWITFEDEDTRLWQPLAACLAQQGVEVPPGAERGPDLLLGHTGLAALTAAVAASDRRRTLVVDGYELRSAELAAEVTHLLDHAGGRLRLVFAARVDPALPLYRFRLEDAITEVRAADLRLTDAEAAELLAGCGVPLPAAVVHDLNLRLGGWAAGLRFTARALARHEHPVASAAAVVAQDFDINEYLLAEVLQVQDPQTRDLLLRTCVPDLLPPGLAEELAGPNAQRGLAELVRTNMFIEPVPDRPGTHRYHPFFRDLLRAQLAFEDPEGADGLHRRAAGWLHAREMRIRSVAQLATGGLWPDVAAQLVDDLLVVRLVLGQDERLVEMARRVPDDVTTVAACLVRAALALASWDPAGCGEELRRARVAAGPTPLSGDDPTSLAFAMIDSVRAATSDDAEAADDLLTRTSRALAAARRPAAGLAGPEPESLLEVAGALIALRRGDLGRARAALARVEERRGLPARLRSTVLGYRGLTDALEGRLTQARLRATDALSLADDGCVPPGLRNPAASTALALVALERDDLGAARQHVAAARLCRALVCEPVSRTIVAGVLAHVEAATGEARPALAHLEALCDRADVSDPWLAGWLRVQSAELAVTHGLPGQALRSLDTLAPQDSPSGEVVAAAAYAEQGRRGPLERSLTLARATARPLPVEVTRLLVEGVHESRLDSSRGAAPLVEQALQLAAREEARRPFREAPPAVRRLLARNPQLLERHPWLTGTVPASPKPAAPRTREPVPRSARSARSARAVITSPDGTTDVGQLVVEPLTAKETEVLTHLEELLTTEEIAEKMFVSVNTVRTHVRSILRKLGVNRRNSAVRRARELGLLDQPLP
;
A
#
# COMPACT_ATOMS: atom_id res chain seq x y z
N MET A 1 -2.01 -73.95 38.67
CA MET A 1 -0.66 -73.52 38.50
C MET A 1 -0.57 -73.07 36.99
N SER A 2 -0.64 -71.84 36.73
CA SER A 2 -0.27 -71.24 35.42
C SER A 2 -0.04 -69.74 35.70
N SER A 3 1.17 -69.36 35.57
CA SER A 3 1.69 -68.02 35.79
C SER A 3 1.41 -67.15 34.55
N THR A 4 0.73 -66.01 34.80
CA THR A 4 0.53 -64.91 33.87
C THR A 4 1.76 -64.02 33.91
N PRO A 5 2.37 -63.59 32.77
CA PRO A 5 3.45 -62.61 32.80
C PRO A 5 2.86 -61.18 32.89
N ALA A 6 3.53 -60.38 33.72
CA ALA A 6 3.23 -58.99 33.97
C ALA A 6 3.47 -58.13 32.73
N ALA A 7 2.56 -57.21 32.48
CA ALA A 7 2.72 -56.15 31.50
C ALA A 7 3.85 -55.17 31.90
N PRO A 8 4.61 -54.63 30.93
CA PRO A 8 5.61 -53.64 31.25
C PRO A 8 4.92 -52.27 31.50
N THR A 9 5.21 -51.71 32.63
CA THR A 9 4.88 -50.35 33.05
C THR A 9 5.43 -49.36 32.04
N GLY A 10 4.52 -48.62 31.40
CA GLY A 10 4.89 -47.54 30.47
C GLY A 10 5.73 -46.48 31.18
N ALA A 11 6.94 -46.32 30.73
CA ALA A 11 7.77 -45.17 31.02
C ALA A 11 7.11 -43.91 30.44
N GLY A 12 6.68 -43.01 31.31
CA GLY A 12 6.21 -41.68 30.89
C GLY A 12 7.34 -40.98 30.09
N SER A 13 7.07 -40.68 28.83
CA SER A 13 7.94 -39.87 28.01
C SER A 13 8.16 -38.50 28.69
N ARG A 14 9.44 -38.18 28.91
CA ARG A 14 9.81 -36.85 29.45
C ARG A 14 9.33 -35.74 28.56
N PRO A 15 9.00 -34.56 29.06
CA PRO A 15 8.61 -33.38 28.23
C PRO A 15 9.67 -33.05 27.14
N ALA A 16 10.93 -33.41 27.39
CA ALA A 16 12.03 -33.27 26.43
C ALA A 16 11.87 -34.14 25.16
N ASP A 17 11.28 -35.35 25.29
CA ASP A 17 11.10 -36.27 24.17
C ASP A 17 9.96 -35.82 23.24
N ALA A 18 8.92 -35.21 23.80
CA ALA A 18 7.81 -34.61 23.02
C ALA A 18 8.24 -33.33 22.29
N PHE A 19 9.21 -32.59 22.85
CA PHE A 19 9.77 -31.38 22.20
C PHE A 19 10.79 -31.75 21.10
N ALA A 20 11.57 -32.84 21.31
CA ALA A 20 12.50 -33.38 20.32
C ALA A 20 11.77 -33.86 19.05
N ALA A 21 10.60 -34.46 19.21
CA ALA A 21 9.74 -34.88 18.10
C ALA A 21 9.20 -33.69 17.26
N ARG A 22 9.16 -32.49 17.84
CA ARG A 22 8.66 -31.28 17.16
C ARG A 22 9.64 -30.69 16.14
N PHE A 23 10.93 -30.91 16.30
CA PHE A 23 11.98 -30.37 15.43
C PHE A 23 12.77 -31.47 14.68
N GLY A 24 12.29 -32.69 14.76
CA GLY A 24 12.86 -33.81 14.02
C GLY A 24 12.48 -33.79 12.56
N VAL A 25 13.40 -34.25 11.70
CA VAL A 25 13.12 -34.44 10.27
C VAL A 25 12.00 -35.48 10.14
N PRO A 26 10.93 -35.20 9.38
CA PRO A 26 9.86 -36.17 9.16
C PRO A 26 10.38 -37.45 8.49
N ASP A 27 9.86 -38.60 8.90
CA ASP A 27 10.17 -39.86 8.22
C ASP A 27 9.65 -39.83 6.78
N VAL A 28 10.48 -40.36 5.87
CA VAL A 28 10.10 -40.49 4.45
C VAL A 28 9.04 -41.61 4.35
N SER A 29 7.87 -41.28 3.82
CA SER A 29 6.78 -42.24 3.66
C SER A 29 7.20 -43.45 2.81
N ALA A 30 6.73 -44.67 3.15
CA ALA A 30 6.99 -45.86 2.38
C ALA A 30 6.50 -45.79 0.89
N LEU A 31 5.62 -44.85 0.60
CA LEU A 31 5.12 -44.57 -0.75
C LEU A 31 5.78 -43.32 -1.38
N HIS A 32 6.97 -42.94 -0.91
CA HIS A 32 7.71 -41.84 -1.44
C HIS A 32 8.33 -42.19 -2.81
N VAL A 33 8.24 -41.23 -3.72
CA VAL A 33 8.94 -41.32 -5.01
C VAL A 33 10.23 -40.53 -4.90
N VAL A 34 11.33 -41.22 -5.10
CA VAL A 34 12.66 -40.59 -5.08
C VAL A 34 12.79 -39.65 -6.27
N ARG A 35 13.26 -38.42 -6.02
CA ARG A 35 13.44 -37.39 -7.06
C ARG A 35 14.90 -37.00 -7.20
N PRO A 36 15.75 -37.86 -7.78
CA PRO A 36 17.20 -37.65 -7.81
C PRO A 36 17.58 -36.30 -8.44
N ARG A 37 16.85 -35.87 -9.46
CA ARG A 37 17.07 -34.59 -10.14
C ARG A 37 16.93 -33.38 -9.19
N LEU A 38 15.97 -33.45 -8.26
CA LEU A 38 15.73 -32.38 -7.31
C LEU A 38 16.66 -32.45 -6.09
N VAL A 39 16.94 -33.67 -5.64
CA VAL A 39 17.93 -33.90 -4.58
C VAL A 39 19.30 -33.44 -5.06
N ALA A 40 19.73 -33.79 -6.28
CA ALA A 40 20.98 -33.31 -6.85
C ALA A 40 21.02 -31.77 -6.95
N ALA A 41 19.94 -31.10 -7.37
CA ALA A 41 19.86 -29.67 -7.41
C ALA A 41 19.98 -29.03 -6.01
N LEU A 42 19.47 -29.70 -4.98
CA LEU A 42 19.61 -29.28 -3.59
C LEU A 42 21.00 -29.59 -3.03
N ASP A 43 21.64 -30.66 -3.46
CA ASP A 43 23.02 -31.04 -3.06
C ASP A 43 24.05 -30.06 -3.67
N ASP A 44 23.86 -29.65 -4.94
CA ASP A 44 24.68 -28.60 -5.58
C ASP A 44 24.60 -27.27 -4.82
N ALA A 45 23.54 -27.09 -4.09
CA ALA A 45 23.31 -25.93 -3.24
C ALA A 45 23.98 -26.01 -1.86
N ALA A 46 24.90 -26.97 -1.63
CA ALA A 46 25.48 -27.18 -0.30
C ALA A 46 26.21 -25.96 0.28
N SER A 47 26.58 -24.97 -0.53
CA SER A 47 27.29 -23.74 -0.09
C SER A 47 26.38 -22.58 0.22
N VAL A 48 25.15 -22.52 -0.29
CA VAL A 48 24.29 -21.32 -0.17
C VAL A 48 23.63 -21.19 1.20
N PRO A 49 23.42 -19.96 1.71
CA PRO A 49 22.75 -19.71 2.98
C PRO A 49 21.22 -19.85 2.90
N LEU A 50 20.63 -19.74 1.71
CA LEU A 50 19.19 -19.74 1.51
C LEU A 50 18.79 -20.79 0.46
N VAL A 51 17.81 -21.62 0.81
CA VAL A 51 17.14 -22.53 -0.12
C VAL A 51 15.65 -22.22 -0.10
N LEU A 52 15.05 -22.05 -1.26
CA LEU A 52 13.61 -21.80 -1.41
C LEU A 52 12.97 -22.92 -2.23
N VAL A 53 12.07 -23.65 -1.60
CA VAL A 53 11.21 -24.63 -2.27
C VAL A 53 9.80 -24.06 -2.32
N SER A 54 9.42 -23.48 -3.45
CA SER A 54 8.15 -22.74 -3.61
C SER A 54 7.22 -23.47 -4.58
N GLY A 55 6.01 -23.77 -4.09
CA GLY A 55 5.02 -24.47 -4.91
C GLY A 55 3.70 -24.69 -4.18
N PRO A 56 2.64 -25.15 -4.89
CA PRO A 56 1.29 -25.30 -4.33
C PRO A 56 1.25 -26.39 -3.23
N ALA A 57 0.13 -26.43 -2.51
CA ALA A 57 -0.13 -27.49 -1.54
C ALA A 57 -0.14 -28.86 -2.24
N GLY A 58 0.41 -29.87 -1.59
CA GLY A 58 0.47 -31.24 -2.14
C GLY A 58 1.44 -31.45 -3.29
N SER A 59 2.32 -30.49 -3.59
CA SER A 59 3.37 -30.63 -4.62
C SER A 59 4.56 -31.51 -4.19
N GLY A 60 4.58 -31.97 -2.94
CA GLY A 60 5.62 -32.85 -2.41
C GLY A 60 6.86 -32.12 -1.92
N LYS A 61 6.74 -30.86 -1.52
CA LYS A 61 7.84 -30.06 -0.91
C LYS A 61 8.39 -30.70 0.33
N THR A 62 7.53 -31.02 1.28
CA THR A 62 7.88 -31.68 2.54
C THR A 62 8.58 -33.01 2.31
N SER A 63 8.04 -33.84 1.39
CA SER A 63 8.65 -35.16 1.08
C SER A 63 10.01 -35.00 0.43
N LEU A 64 10.19 -34.07 -0.50
CA LEU A 64 11.46 -33.78 -1.14
C LEU A 64 12.51 -33.32 -0.13
N LEU A 65 12.14 -32.39 0.74
CA LEU A 65 13.06 -31.88 1.75
C LEU A 65 13.40 -32.96 2.81
N ALA A 66 12.44 -33.77 3.20
CA ALA A 66 12.70 -34.92 4.08
C ALA A 66 13.67 -35.91 3.44
N GLU A 67 13.50 -36.25 2.15
CA GLU A 67 14.44 -37.09 1.39
C GLU A 67 15.83 -36.46 1.35
N TRP A 68 15.92 -35.16 0.99
CA TRP A 68 17.19 -34.46 0.91
C TRP A 68 17.92 -34.37 2.25
N LEU A 69 17.23 -34.14 3.36
CA LEU A 69 17.87 -34.11 4.69
C LEU A 69 18.41 -35.46 5.14
N HIS A 70 18.01 -36.58 4.51
CA HIS A 70 18.57 -37.88 4.73
C HIS A 70 19.70 -38.21 3.74
N SER A 71 20.07 -37.30 2.84
CA SER A 71 21.13 -37.51 1.85
C SER A 71 22.51 -37.46 2.49
N ASP A 72 23.46 -38.09 1.81
CA ASP A 72 24.86 -38.09 2.23
C ASP A 72 25.55 -36.74 2.15
N ALA A 73 25.01 -35.81 1.36
CA ALA A 73 25.53 -34.47 1.16
C ALA A 73 25.47 -33.59 2.43
N LEU A 74 24.54 -33.87 3.35
CA LEU A 74 24.37 -33.16 4.60
C LEU A 74 25.02 -33.84 5.83
N ARG A 75 25.81 -34.90 5.59
CA ARG A 75 26.50 -35.57 6.67
C ARG A 75 27.42 -34.63 7.43
N GLY A 76 27.20 -34.53 8.75
CA GLY A 76 27.97 -33.66 9.63
C GLY A 76 27.38 -32.26 9.87
N GLU A 77 26.28 -31.92 9.25
CA GLU A 77 25.47 -30.75 9.60
C GLU A 77 24.49 -31.09 10.73
N ASP A 78 24.09 -30.06 11.50
CA ASP A 78 23.01 -30.19 12.46
C ASP A 78 21.70 -29.85 11.74
N LEU A 79 20.77 -30.80 11.68
CA LEU A 79 19.53 -30.67 10.91
C LEU A 79 18.36 -30.35 11.83
N GLY A 80 17.49 -29.44 11.40
CA GLY A 80 16.27 -29.09 12.12
C GLY A 80 15.09 -28.86 11.18
N TRP A 81 13.89 -29.20 11.67
CA TRP A 81 12.65 -29.05 10.93
C TRP A 81 11.61 -28.32 11.77
N ILE A 82 11.03 -27.24 11.23
CA ILE A 82 10.03 -26.43 11.88
C ILE A 82 8.82 -26.35 10.96
N THR A 83 7.68 -26.89 11.40
CA THR A 83 6.41 -26.78 10.69
C THR A 83 5.55 -25.71 11.31
N PHE A 84 5.02 -24.82 10.46
CA PHE A 84 4.07 -23.78 10.84
C PHE A 84 2.68 -24.14 10.32
N GLU A 85 1.71 -24.11 11.20
CA GLU A 85 0.34 -24.49 10.89
C GLU A 85 -0.61 -23.29 10.81
N ASP A 86 -0.26 -22.17 11.45
CA ASP A 86 -1.00 -20.92 11.51
C ASP A 86 -0.19 -19.73 10.99
N GLU A 87 -0.83 -18.80 10.27
CA GLU A 87 -0.22 -17.55 9.79
C GLU A 87 0.18 -16.58 10.92
N ASP A 88 -0.39 -16.75 12.12
CA ASP A 88 -0.09 -15.92 13.29
C ASP A 88 1.07 -16.46 14.14
N THR A 89 1.70 -17.58 13.74
CA THR A 89 2.80 -18.17 14.48
C THR A 89 4.06 -17.36 14.30
N ARG A 90 4.75 -17.06 15.40
CA ARG A 90 5.96 -16.26 15.43
C ARG A 90 7.16 -17.05 14.92
N LEU A 91 7.86 -16.58 13.91
CA LEU A 91 9.00 -17.28 13.30
C LEU A 91 10.13 -17.50 14.33
N TRP A 92 10.46 -16.47 15.11
CA TRP A 92 11.63 -16.51 15.98
C TRP A 92 11.53 -17.50 17.14
N GLN A 93 10.36 -17.69 17.70
CA GLN A 93 10.21 -18.57 18.86
C GLN A 93 10.55 -20.02 18.55
N PRO A 94 9.97 -20.70 17.53
CA PRO A 94 10.35 -22.07 17.19
C PRO A 94 11.74 -22.17 16.58
N LEU A 95 12.21 -21.15 15.84
CA LEU A 95 13.54 -21.12 15.27
C LEU A 95 14.62 -21.03 16.38
N ALA A 96 14.42 -20.17 17.36
CA ALA A 96 15.28 -20.05 18.52
C ALA A 96 15.30 -21.36 19.36
N ALA A 97 14.13 -21.98 19.55
CA ALA A 97 14.01 -23.24 20.28
C ALA A 97 14.75 -24.38 19.54
N CYS A 98 14.64 -24.45 18.21
CA CYS A 98 15.37 -25.42 17.40
C CYS A 98 16.90 -25.21 17.48
N LEU A 99 17.37 -23.96 17.38
CA LEU A 99 18.78 -23.61 17.52
C LEU A 99 19.32 -23.92 18.94
N ALA A 100 18.55 -23.64 19.99
CA ALA A 100 18.90 -23.97 21.36
C ALA A 100 19.08 -25.50 21.54
N GLN A 101 18.21 -26.30 20.94
CA GLN A 101 18.32 -27.76 20.97
C GLN A 101 19.59 -28.28 20.27
N GLN A 102 20.07 -27.55 19.26
CA GLN A 102 21.33 -27.82 18.56
C GLN A 102 22.54 -27.22 19.27
N GLY A 103 22.40 -26.75 20.51
CA GLY A 103 23.49 -26.24 21.34
C GLY A 103 23.91 -24.78 21.06
N VAL A 104 23.08 -24.01 20.39
CA VAL A 104 23.32 -22.56 20.24
C VAL A 104 22.83 -21.84 21.50
N GLU A 105 23.65 -20.97 22.06
CA GLU A 105 23.24 -20.08 23.15
C GLU A 105 22.24 -19.03 22.62
N VAL A 106 20.95 -19.26 22.89
CA VAL A 106 19.89 -18.34 22.49
C VAL A 106 19.73 -17.24 23.54
N PRO A 107 19.66 -15.96 23.15
CA PRO A 107 19.53 -14.86 24.10
C PRO A 107 18.25 -14.99 24.92
N PRO A 108 18.29 -14.64 26.23
CA PRO A 108 17.11 -14.67 27.10
C PRO A 108 16.01 -13.73 26.53
N GLY A 109 14.86 -14.29 26.24
CA GLY A 109 13.74 -13.52 25.67
C GLY A 109 13.38 -13.88 24.23
N ALA A 110 14.29 -14.46 23.45
CA ALA A 110 13.98 -14.92 22.09
C ALA A 110 12.89 -15.99 22.04
N GLU A 111 12.76 -16.79 23.14
CA GLU A 111 11.71 -17.83 23.27
C GLU A 111 10.40 -17.29 23.86
N ARG A 112 10.40 -16.12 24.51
CA ARG A 112 9.27 -15.65 25.37
C ARG A 112 8.72 -14.29 25.01
N GLY A 113 9.30 -13.55 24.06
CA GLY A 113 8.92 -12.18 23.74
C GLY A 113 7.49 -12.10 23.16
N PRO A 114 6.69 -11.08 23.56
CA PRO A 114 5.40 -10.79 22.95
C PRO A 114 5.55 -10.21 21.53
N ASP A 115 6.77 -9.84 21.15
CA ASP A 115 7.03 -9.13 19.89
C ASP A 115 7.36 -10.10 18.75
N LEU A 116 6.91 -9.74 17.54
CA LEU A 116 7.18 -10.47 16.31
C LEU A 116 8.66 -10.40 15.89
N LEU A 117 9.42 -9.47 16.46
CA LEU A 117 10.81 -9.16 16.12
C LEU A 117 11.75 -9.42 17.31
N LEU A 118 12.97 -9.84 17.01
CA LEU A 118 14.04 -9.99 18.02
C LEU A 118 14.62 -8.65 18.46
N GLY A 119 14.52 -7.62 17.65
CA GLY A 119 15.18 -6.33 17.84
C GLY A 119 16.71 -6.41 17.69
N HIS A 120 17.35 -5.25 17.59
CA HIS A 120 18.79 -5.17 17.28
C HIS A 120 19.70 -5.95 18.24
N THR A 121 19.41 -5.91 19.54
CA THR A 121 20.25 -6.58 20.56
C THR A 121 20.08 -8.10 20.52
N GLY A 122 18.84 -8.58 20.44
CA GLY A 122 18.55 -10.01 20.37
C GLY A 122 19.05 -10.63 19.07
N LEU A 123 18.85 -9.93 17.97
CA LEU A 123 19.30 -10.37 16.65
C LEU A 123 20.83 -10.45 16.57
N ALA A 124 21.54 -9.42 17.05
CA ALA A 124 23.00 -9.41 17.08
C ALA A 124 23.57 -10.54 17.96
N ALA A 125 22.98 -10.77 19.13
CA ALA A 125 23.39 -11.85 20.03
C ALA A 125 23.17 -13.24 19.42
N LEU A 126 22.00 -13.47 18.81
CA LEU A 126 21.70 -14.73 18.13
C LEU A 126 22.63 -14.96 16.93
N THR A 127 22.86 -13.93 16.14
CA THR A 127 23.74 -13.99 14.97
C THR A 127 25.18 -14.34 15.39
N ALA A 128 25.70 -13.69 16.44
CA ALA A 128 27.00 -13.99 16.97
C ALA A 128 27.12 -15.43 17.52
N ALA A 129 26.09 -15.92 18.21
CA ALA A 129 26.07 -17.28 18.75
C ALA A 129 26.05 -18.34 17.62
N VAL A 130 25.30 -18.08 16.55
CA VAL A 130 25.29 -18.96 15.36
C VAL A 130 26.63 -18.93 14.64
N ALA A 131 27.21 -17.74 14.43
CA ALA A 131 28.49 -17.58 13.75
C ALA A 131 29.66 -18.23 14.49
N ALA A 132 29.61 -18.25 15.83
CA ALA A 132 30.62 -18.89 16.69
C ALA A 132 30.58 -20.41 16.69
N SER A 133 29.62 -21.02 16.04
CA SER A 133 29.44 -22.48 16.03
C SER A 133 30.46 -23.21 15.15
N ASP A 134 30.89 -24.38 15.58
CA ASP A 134 31.83 -25.23 14.84
C ASP A 134 31.16 -25.98 13.67
N ARG A 135 29.86 -26.22 13.75
CA ARG A 135 29.12 -27.00 12.76
C ARG A 135 28.13 -26.10 11.99
N ARG A 136 27.91 -26.44 10.74
CA ARG A 136 26.86 -25.82 9.94
C ARG A 136 25.49 -26.39 10.33
N ARG A 137 24.47 -25.54 10.31
CA ARG A 137 23.07 -25.89 10.61
C ARG A 137 22.18 -25.65 9.41
N THR A 138 21.39 -26.65 9.12
CA THR A 138 20.35 -26.57 8.07
C THR A 138 18.98 -26.67 8.75
N LEU A 139 18.22 -25.58 8.70
CA LEU A 139 16.89 -25.47 9.30
C LEU A 139 15.85 -25.34 8.22
N VAL A 140 14.92 -26.30 8.18
CA VAL A 140 13.73 -26.24 7.30
C VAL A 140 12.61 -25.52 8.03
N VAL A 141 12.05 -24.54 7.35
CA VAL A 141 10.87 -23.75 7.73
C VAL A 141 9.76 -24.15 6.76
N ASP A 142 8.87 -25.01 7.21
CA ASP A 142 7.81 -25.58 6.38
C ASP A 142 6.45 -24.94 6.72
N GLY A 143 5.78 -24.39 5.71
CA GLY A 143 4.44 -23.81 5.83
C GLY A 143 4.41 -22.34 6.30
N TYR A 144 5.55 -21.69 6.50
CA TYR A 144 5.60 -20.28 6.95
C TYR A 144 5.64 -19.32 5.77
N GLU A 145 4.70 -18.36 5.76
CA GLU A 145 4.65 -17.28 4.78
C GLU A 145 5.24 -15.99 5.38
N LEU A 146 6.50 -15.73 5.09
CA LEU A 146 7.20 -14.53 5.54
C LEU A 146 6.71 -13.31 4.76
N ARG A 147 5.76 -12.55 5.30
CA ARG A 147 5.13 -11.36 4.67
C ARG A 147 5.64 -10.03 5.22
N SER A 148 6.11 -9.99 6.50
CA SER A 148 6.63 -8.77 7.13
C SER A 148 7.98 -8.38 6.54
N ALA A 149 8.10 -7.13 6.07
CA ALA A 149 9.36 -6.58 5.57
C ALA A 149 10.40 -6.44 6.69
N GLU A 150 9.96 -6.14 7.91
CA GLU A 150 10.82 -5.99 9.08
C GLU A 150 11.41 -7.34 9.50
N LEU A 151 10.54 -8.37 9.57
CA LEU A 151 10.98 -9.72 9.87
C LEU A 151 11.89 -10.27 8.77
N ALA A 152 11.61 -9.95 7.52
CA ALA A 152 12.46 -10.29 6.38
C ALA A 152 13.84 -9.62 6.48
N ALA A 153 13.89 -8.38 6.98
CA ALA A 153 15.16 -7.69 7.22
C ALA A 153 15.97 -8.36 8.34
N GLU A 154 15.33 -8.78 9.44
CA GLU A 154 16.00 -9.53 10.50
C GLU A 154 16.51 -10.89 10.02
N VAL A 155 15.70 -11.65 9.26
CA VAL A 155 16.12 -12.92 8.67
C VAL A 155 17.28 -12.72 7.69
N THR A 156 17.21 -11.68 6.87
CA THR A 156 18.29 -11.34 5.94
C THR A 156 19.59 -11.03 6.70
N HIS A 157 19.49 -10.21 7.76
CA HIS A 157 20.64 -9.87 8.59
C HIS A 157 21.28 -11.12 9.22
N LEU A 158 20.46 -12.04 9.73
CA LEU A 158 20.96 -13.30 10.29
C LEU A 158 21.71 -14.13 9.23
N LEU A 159 21.14 -14.29 8.04
CA LEU A 159 21.79 -15.04 6.95
C LEU A 159 23.10 -14.41 6.50
N ASP A 160 23.15 -13.08 6.40
CA ASP A 160 24.35 -12.33 5.97
C ASP A 160 25.50 -12.44 6.97
N HIS A 161 25.20 -12.52 8.26
CA HIS A 161 26.20 -12.41 9.32
C HIS A 161 26.42 -13.72 10.10
N ALA A 162 25.73 -14.79 9.76
CA ALA A 162 25.89 -16.11 10.37
C ALA A 162 27.22 -16.82 10.00
N GLY A 163 28.11 -16.18 9.26
CA GLY A 163 29.44 -16.70 8.90
C GLY A 163 29.40 -18.01 8.09
N GLY A 164 28.33 -18.24 7.32
CA GLY A 164 28.09 -19.47 6.56
C GLY A 164 27.72 -20.68 7.43
N ARG A 165 27.46 -20.48 8.70
CA ARG A 165 27.11 -21.53 9.68
C ARG A 165 25.63 -21.85 9.73
N LEU A 166 24.77 -21.05 9.06
CA LEU A 166 23.34 -21.28 8.98
C LEU A 166 22.90 -21.36 7.53
N ARG A 167 22.04 -22.34 7.23
CA ARG A 167 21.25 -22.45 6.03
C ARG A 167 19.79 -22.45 6.43
N LEU A 168 18.99 -21.55 5.89
CA LEU A 168 17.54 -21.58 6.02
C LEU A 168 16.93 -22.15 4.73
N VAL A 169 16.01 -23.08 4.90
CA VAL A 169 15.27 -23.74 3.82
C VAL A 169 13.80 -23.41 3.98
N PHE A 170 13.25 -22.57 3.12
CA PHE A 170 11.84 -22.25 3.14
C PHE A 170 11.06 -23.17 2.21
N ALA A 171 10.10 -23.92 2.77
CA ALA A 171 9.08 -24.61 2.03
C ALA A 171 7.79 -23.78 2.05
N ALA A 172 7.54 -22.98 1.03
CA ALA A 172 6.49 -21.99 1.01
C ALA A 172 5.52 -22.16 -0.19
N ARG A 173 4.31 -21.60 -0.06
CA ARG A 173 3.35 -21.51 -1.18
C ARG A 173 3.60 -20.26 -2.01
N VAL A 174 4.05 -19.20 -1.36
CA VAL A 174 4.32 -17.87 -1.95
C VAL A 174 5.76 -17.50 -1.59
N ASP A 175 6.40 -16.74 -2.46
CA ASP A 175 7.75 -16.26 -2.19
C ASP A 175 7.78 -15.43 -0.90
N PRO A 176 8.74 -15.70 0.01
CA PRO A 176 8.93 -14.90 1.21
C PRO A 176 9.31 -13.45 0.84
N ALA A 177 8.93 -12.49 1.68
CA ALA A 177 9.25 -11.07 1.47
C ALA A 177 10.75 -10.73 1.58
N LEU A 178 11.62 -11.73 1.50
CA LEU A 178 13.07 -11.58 1.46
C LEU A 178 13.51 -10.87 0.17
N PRO A 179 14.63 -10.16 0.18
CA PRO A 179 15.19 -9.55 -1.02
C PRO A 179 15.80 -10.62 -1.96
N LEU A 180 14.96 -11.52 -2.48
CA LEU A 180 15.39 -12.68 -3.27
C LEU A 180 16.24 -12.28 -4.48
N TYR A 181 15.96 -11.09 -5.06
CA TYR A 181 16.78 -10.55 -6.16
C TYR A 181 18.25 -10.34 -5.76
N ARG A 182 18.51 -10.00 -4.49
CA ARG A 182 19.87 -9.81 -3.97
C ARG A 182 20.56 -11.15 -3.84
N PHE A 183 19.91 -12.13 -3.19
CA PHE A 183 20.45 -13.48 -3.06
C PHE A 183 20.71 -14.14 -4.41
N ARG A 184 19.86 -13.89 -5.41
CA ARG A 184 20.09 -14.36 -6.80
C ARG A 184 21.30 -13.70 -7.46
N LEU A 185 21.53 -12.41 -7.19
CA LEU A 185 22.67 -11.68 -7.74
C LEU A 185 24.01 -12.10 -7.12
N GLU A 186 23.97 -12.63 -5.90
CA GLU A 186 25.12 -13.06 -5.12
C GLU A 186 25.34 -14.57 -5.23
N ASP A 187 24.57 -15.29 -6.05
CA ASP A 187 24.54 -16.76 -6.14
C ASP A 187 24.39 -17.42 -4.77
N ALA A 188 23.66 -16.76 -3.87
CA ALA A 188 23.47 -17.14 -2.47
C ALA A 188 22.13 -17.83 -2.19
N ILE A 189 21.38 -18.21 -3.22
CA ILE A 189 20.11 -18.92 -3.13
C ILE A 189 20.02 -20.05 -4.12
N THR A 190 19.43 -21.16 -3.67
CA THR A 190 18.93 -22.22 -4.56
C THR A 190 17.42 -22.25 -4.51
N GLU A 191 16.79 -22.33 -5.67
CA GLU A 191 15.35 -22.28 -5.81
C GLU A 191 14.84 -23.55 -6.51
N VAL A 192 13.88 -24.21 -5.86
CA VAL A 192 13.05 -25.25 -6.45
C VAL A 192 11.64 -24.69 -6.56
N ARG A 193 11.16 -24.52 -7.77
CA ARG A 193 9.89 -23.86 -8.05
C ARG A 193 8.79 -24.86 -8.37
N ALA A 194 7.54 -24.36 -8.44
CA ALA A 194 6.36 -25.18 -8.74
C ALA A 194 6.53 -26.02 -10.02
N ALA A 195 7.21 -25.49 -11.03
CA ALA A 195 7.48 -26.21 -12.27
C ALA A 195 8.43 -27.39 -12.06
N ASP A 196 9.44 -27.22 -11.22
CA ASP A 196 10.44 -28.24 -10.91
C ASP A 196 9.84 -29.36 -10.05
N LEU A 197 8.91 -28.98 -9.16
CA LEU A 197 8.21 -29.91 -8.28
C LEU A 197 7.20 -30.81 -9.00
N ARG A 198 6.84 -30.51 -10.24
CA ARG A 198 5.95 -31.36 -11.01
C ARG A 198 6.58 -32.71 -11.19
N LEU A 199 5.79 -33.75 -10.98
CA LEU A 199 6.23 -35.11 -11.27
C LEU A 199 6.42 -35.30 -12.78
N THR A 200 7.55 -35.84 -13.17
CA THR A 200 7.75 -36.37 -14.53
C THR A 200 6.88 -37.60 -14.74
N ASP A 201 6.71 -38.01 -15.98
CA ASP A 201 5.95 -39.23 -16.27
C ASP A 201 6.59 -40.48 -15.64
N ALA A 202 7.91 -40.53 -15.53
CA ALA A 202 8.61 -41.60 -14.86
C ALA A 202 8.35 -41.61 -13.35
N GLU A 203 8.43 -40.43 -12.69
CA GLU A 203 8.13 -40.24 -11.27
C GLU A 203 6.65 -40.53 -10.98
N ALA A 204 5.75 -40.12 -11.89
CA ALA A 204 4.32 -40.43 -11.79
C ALA A 204 4.05 -41.92 -11.93
N ALA A 205 4.74 -42.61 -12.86
CA ALA A 205 4.64 -44.06 -13.01
C ALA A 205 5.12 -44.81 -11.77
N GLU A 206 6.22 -44.35 -11.17
CA GLU A 206 6.77 -44.93 -9.92
C GLU A 206 5.79 -44.73 -8.76
N LEU A 207 5.19 -43.51 -8.63
CA LEU A 207 4.18 -43.24 -7.60
C LEU A 207 2.96 -44.16 -7.76
N LEU A 208 2.44 -44.29 -8.98
CA LEU A 208 1.30 -45.15 -9.28
C LEU A 208 1.61 -46.61 -8.99
N ALA A 209 2.78 -47.09 -9.41
CA ALA A 209 3.25 -48.47 -9.17
C ALA A 209 3.45 -48.71 -7.65
N GLY A 210 4.06 -47.78 -6.92
CA GLY A 210 4.21 -47.86 -5.46
C GLY A 210 2.89 -47.90 -4.71
N CYS A 211 1.83 -47.30 -5.28
CA CYS A 211 0.47 -47.41 -4.77
C CYS A 211 -0.26 -48.70 -5.19
N GLY A 212 0.41 -49.63 -5.89
CA GLY A 212 -0.18 -50.88 -6.36
C GLY A 212 -0.94 -50.76 -7.68
N VAL A 213 -0.77 -49.68 -8.44
CA VAL A 213 -1.48 -49.41 -9.68
C VAL A 213 -0.48 -49.15 -10.81
N PRO A 214 0.20 -50.14 -11.31
CA PRO A 214 1.07 -49.98 -12.47
C PRO A 214 0.22 -49.71 -13.72
N LEU A 215 0.41 -48.60 -14.37
CA LEU A 215 -0.32 -48.17 -15.58
C LEU A 215 0.62 -48.11 -16.78
N PRO A 216 0.10 -48.31 -18.00
CA PRO A 216 0.88 -48.14 -19.23
C PRO A 216 1.39 -46.66 -19.33
N ALA A 217 2.56 -46.46 -19.92
CA ALA A 217 3.21 -45.15 -20.05
C ALA A 217 2.32 -44.09 -20.69
N ALA A 218 1.52 -44.42 -21.69
CA ALA A 218 0.57 -43.49 -22.31
C ALA A 218 -0.51 -43.02 -21.37
N VAL A 219 -1.05 -43.91 -20.52
CA VAL A 219 -2.08 -43.55 -19.52
C VAL A 219 -1.48 -42.72 -18.40
N VAL A 220 -0.25 -43.04 -17.99
CA VAL A 220 0.50 -42.23 -17.01
C VAL A 220 0.73 -40.84 -17.55
N HIS A 221 1.15 -40.72 -18.80
CA HIS A 221 1.36 -39.42 -19.45
C HIS A 221 0.09 -38.59 -19.48
N ASP A 222 -1.04 -39.13 -19.93
CA ASP A 222 -2.31 -38.42 -20.01
C ASP A 222 -2.80 -38.00 -18.61
N LEU A 223 -2.71 -38.87 -17.63
CA LEU A 223 -3.06 -38.63 -16.25
C LEU A 223 -2.19 -37.50 -15.65
N ASN A 224 -0.88 -37.62 -15.83
CA ASN A 224 0.09 -36.67 -15.34
C ASN A 224 -0.10 -35.27 -15.98
N LEU A 225 -0.35 -35.23 -17.27
CA LEU A 225 -0.62 -34.00 -18.00
C LEU A 225 -1.89 -33.26 -17.44
N ARG A 226 -2.97 -34.00 -17.19
CA ARG A 226 -4.21 -33.45 -16.68
C ARG A 226 -4.09 -32.93 -15.24
N LEU A 227 -3.37 -33.67 -14.42
CA LEU A 227 -3.07 -33.30 -13.04
C LEU A 227 -1.90 -32.31 -12.94
N GLY A 228 -1.27 -31.95 -14.08
CA GLY A 228 -0.17 -31.02 -14.14
C GLY A 228 1.06 -31.43 -13.33
N GLY A 229 1.28 -32.71 -13.16
CA GLY A 229 2.37 -33.23 -12.33
C GLY A 229 2.16 -33.08 -10.83
N TRP A 230 0.91 -32.83 -10.38
CA TRP A 230 0.61 -32.62 -8.98
C TRP A 230 0.63 -33.93 -8.19
N ALA A 231 1.63 -34.05 -7.31
CA ALA A 231 1.90 -35.29 -6.58
C ALA A 231 0.73 -35.78 -5.73
N ALA A 232 0.04 -34.88 -5.03
CA ALA A 232 -1.12 -35.25 -4.22
C ALA A 232 -2.29 -35.71 -5.10
N GLY A 233 -2.55 -35.02 -6.21
CA GLY A 233 -3.60 -35.40 -7.16
C GLY A 233 -3.35 -36.77 -7.74
N LEU A 234 -2.11 -37.07 -8.18
CA LEU A 234 -1.72 -38.38 -8.67
C LEU A 234 -1.85 -39.48 -7.61
N ARG A 235 -1.46 -39.18 -6.37
CA ARG A 235 -1.58 -40.11 -5.26
C ARG A 235 -3.03 -40.39 -4.91
N PHE A 236 -3.90 -39.38 -4.95
CA PHE A 236 -5.33 -39.55 -4.78
C PHE A 236 -5.91 -40.44 -5.87
N THR A 237 -5.61 -40.12 -7.10
CA THR A 237 -6.04 -40.95 -8.26
C THR A 237 -5.53 -42.36 -8.16
N ALA A 238 -4.25 -42.57 -7.78
CA ALA A 238 -3.70 -43.88 -7.57
C ALA A 238 -4.46 -44.69 -6.51
N ARG A 239 -4.80 -44.04 -5.38
CA ARG A 239 -5.56 -44.69 -4.29
C ARG A 239 -6.97 -45.05 -4.71
N ALA A 240 -7.59 -44.19 -5.49
CA ALA A 240 -8.89 -44.47 -6.06
C ALA A 240 -8.84 -45.63 -7.02
N LEU A 241 -7.91 -45.61 -7.96
CA LEU A 241 -7.70 -46.69 -8.96
C LEU A 241 -7.31 -48.04 -8.34
N ALA A 242 -6.59 -48.03 -7.22
CA ALA A 242 -6.20 -49.27 -6.52
C ALA A 242 -7.37 -50.15 -6.07
N ARG A 243 -8.57 -49.55 -5.97
CA ARG A 243 -9.81 -50.23 -5.55
C ARG A 243 -10.63 -50.79 -6.70
N HIS A 244 -10.21 -50.49 -7.95
CA HIS A 244 -10.92 -50.95 -9.15
C HIS A 244 -10.33 -52.28 -9.69
N GLU A 245 -11.19 -53.17 -10.11
CA GLU A 245 -10.80 -54.43 -10.76
C GLU A 245 -10.05 -54.21 -12.08
N HIS A 246 -10.33 -53.05 -12.75
CA HIS A 246 -9.72 -52.71 -14.04
C HIS A 246 -9.13 -51.28 -14.03
N PRO A 247 -8.01 -51.03 -13.31
CA PRO A 247 -7.44 -49.72 -13.14
C PRO A 247 -7.13 -48.96 -14.44
N VAL A 248 -6.66 -49.66 -15.47
CA VAL A 248 -6.35 -49.07 -16.77
C VAL A 248 -7.59 -48.48 -17.48
N ALA A 249 -8.72 -49.18 -17.46
CA ALA A 249 -9.97 -48.72 -18.07
C ALA A 249 -10.57 -47.54 -17.26
N SER A 250 -10.46 -47.60 -15.94
CA SER A 250 -10.90 -46.53 -15.05
C SER A 250 -10.02 -45.26 -15.18
N ALA A 251 -8.71 -45.42 -15.35
CA ALA A 251 -7.79 -44.31 -15.58
C ALA A 251 -8.12 -43.53 -16.85
N ALA A 252 -8.43 -44.25 -17.95
CA ALA A 252 -8.83 -43.65 -19.22
C ALA A 252 -10.16 -42.85 -19.08
N ALA A 253 -11.12 -43.38 -18.32
CA ALA A 253 -12.39 -42.68 -18.03
C ALA A 253 -12.18 -41.43 -17.15
N VAL A 254 -11.32 -41.51 -16.15
CA VAL A 254 -10.95 -40.41 -15.27
C VAL A 254 -10.21 -39.31 -16.05
N VAL A 255 -9.34 -39.70 -17.00
CA VAL A 255 -8.62 -38.80 -17.90
C VAL A 255 -9.56 -38.13 -18.93
N ALA A 256 -10.66 -38.78 -19.32
CA ALA A 256 -11.54 -38.24 -20.35
C ALA A 256 -12.43 -37.06 -19.91
N GLN A 257 -12.66 -36.88 -18.61
CA GLN A 257 -13.63 -35.87 -18.10
C GLN A 257 -13.07 -35.14 -16.87
N ASP A 258 -12.61 -33.85 -17.03
CA ASP A 258 -12.02 -33.03 -15.96
C ASP A 258 -12.92 -32.86 -14.72
N PHE A 259 -14.24 -33.01 -14.89
CA PHE A 259 -15.24 -32.95 -13.82
C PHE A 259 -15.31 -34.24 -12.99
N ASP A 260 -14.99 -35.38 -13.61
CA ASP A 260 -15.21 -36.72 -13.03
C ASP A 260 -14.15 -37.10 -11.99
N ILE A 261 -12.95 -36.47 -11.99
CA ILE A 261 -11.93 -36.77 -10.99
C ILE A 261 -12.45 -36.44 -9.58
N ASN A 262 -13.06 -35.28 -9.42
CA ASN A 262 -13.65 -34.88 -8.12
C ASN A 262 -14.81 -35.79 -7.75
N GLU A 263 -15.71 -36.05 -8.69
CA GLU A 263 -16.86 -36.91 -8.48
C GLU A 263 -16.42 -38.36 -8.21
N TYR A 264 -15.46 -38.86 -8.98
CA TYR A 264 -14.91 -40.22 -8.81
C TYR A 264 -14.17 -40.38 -7.47
N LEU A 265 -13.28 -39.44 -7.07
CA LEU A 265 -12.59 -39.47 -5.78
C LEU A 265 -13.57 -39.31 -4.60
N LEU A 266 -14.60 -38.48 -4.75
CA LEU A 266 -15.64 -38.34 -3.74
C LEU A 266 -16.48 -39.62 -3.58
N ALA A 267 -16.82 -40.29 -4.67
CA ALA A 267 -17.52 -41.56 -4.64
C ALA A 267 -16.73 -42.61 -3.88
N GLU A 268 -15.42 -42.73 -4.14
CA GLU A 268 -14.57 -43.75 -3.52
C GLU A 268 -14.18 -43.45 -2.08
N VAL A 269 -14.12 -42.17 -1.68
CA VAL A 269 -13.75 -41.80 -0.33
C VAL A 269 -14.97 -41.52 0.53
N LEU A 270 -15.96 -40.81 0.00
CA LEU A 270 -17.12 -40.35 0.77
C LEU A 270 -18.26 -41.37 0.80
N GLN A 271 -18.57 -42.06 -0.34
CA GLN A 271 -19.68 -43.01 -0.42
C GLN A 271 -19.40 -44.34 0.29
N VAL A 272 -18.16 -44.69 0.55
CA VAL A 272 -17.73 -45.86 1.32
C VAL A 272 -17.95 -45.64 2.85
N GLN A 273 -18.18 -44.40 3.28
CA GLN A 273 -18.40 -44.07 4.66
C GLN A 273 -19.84 -44.41 5.07
N ASP A 274 -20.04 -44.75 6.34
CA ASP A 274 -21.37 -44.86 6.89
C ASP A 274 -22.10 -43.50 6.85
N PRO A 275 -23.43 -43.50 6.83
CA PRO A 275 -24.22 -42.26 6.66
C PRO A 275 -23.92 -41.20 7.75
N GLN A 276 -23.57 -41.61 8.98
CA GLN A 276 -23.29 -40.67 10.08
C GLN A 276 -21.94 -40.00 9.87
N THR A 277 -20.93 -40.77 9.51
CA THR A 277 -19.58 -40.25 9.19
C THR A 277 -19.64 -39.35 7.97
N ARG A 278 -20.40 -39.72 6.91
CA ARG A 278 -20.59 -38.90 5.73
C ARG A 278 -21.26 -37.56 6.06
N ASP A 279 -22.33 -37.56 6.84
CA ASP A 279 -23.03 -36.33 7.28
C ASP A 279 -22.10 -35.44 8.12
N LEU A 280 -21.32 -36.05 9.03
CA LEU A 280 -20.31 -35.33 9.81
C LEU A 280 -19.29 -34.64 8.89
N LEU A 281 -18.71 -35.34 7.91
CA LEU A 281 -17.73 -34.80 6.98
C LEU A 281 -18.29 -33.62 6.19
N LEU A 282 -19.50 -33.78 5.62
CA LEU A 282 -20.13 -32.73 4.81
C LEU A 282 -20.50 -31.51 5.63
N ARG A 283 -21.00 -31.68 6.85
CA ARG A 283 -21.36 -30.55 7.71
C ARG A 283 -20.15 -29.79 8.26
N THR A 284 -19.05 -30.48 8.48
CA THR A 284 -17.86 -29.90 9.14
C THR A 284 -16.79 -29.44 8.17
N CYS A 285 -16.92 -29.68 6.86
CA CYS A 285 -15.94 -29.25 5.84
C CYS A 285 -15.97 -27.73 5.56
N VAL A 286 -17.04 -27.05 5.99
CA VAL A 286 -17.28 -25.63 5.63
C VAL A 286 -16.23 -24.67 6.18
N PRO A 287 -15.80 -24.72 7.46
CA PRO A 287 -14.77 -23.83 7.98
C PRO A 287 -13.36 -24.37 7.73
N ASP A 288 -12.36 -23.49 7.81
CA ASP A 288 -10.96 -23.87 7.67
C ASP A 288 -10.43 -24.59 8.91
N LEU A 289 -10.90 -24.18 10.08
CA LEU A 289 -10.58 -24.77 11.38
C LEU A 289 -11.86 -25.15 12.10
N LEU A 290 -11.80 -26.26 12.78
CA LEU A 290 -12.90 -26.85 13.54
C LEU A 290 -12.57 -26.89 15.04
N PRO A 291 -12.70 -25.77 15.76
CA PRO A 291 -12.67 -25.81 17.21
C PRO A 291 -13.89 -26.57 17.74
N PRO A 292 -13.82 -27.14 18.94
CA PRO A 292 -14.88 -28.00 19.51
C PRO A 292 -16.29 -27.41 19.40
N GLY A 293 -16.47 -26.19 19.85
CA GLY A 293 -17.77 -25.53 19.81
C GLY A 293 -18.32 -25.23 18.42
N LEU A 294 -17.47 -25.06 17.43
CA LEU A 294 -17.91 -24.88 16.06
C LEU A 294 -18.30 -26.21 15.42
N ALA A 295 -17.53 -27.26 15.67
CA ALA A 295 -17.86 -28.59 15.19
C ALA A 295 -19.23 -29.06 15.76
N GLU A 296 -19.47 -28.81 17.04
CA GLU A 296 -20.74 -29.11 17.71
C GLU A 296 -21.90 -28.27 17.15
N GLU A 297 -21.68 -27.01 16.89
CA GLU A 297 -22.65 -26.11 16.24
C GLU A 297 -23.09 -26.64 14.87
N LEU A 298 -22.13 -27.12 14.06
CA LEU A 298 -22.41 -27.59 12.71
C LEU A 298 -22.99 -29.00 12.63
N ALA A 299 -22.48 -29.93 13.44
CA ALA A 299 -22.77 -31.34 13.31
C ALA A 299 -23.33 -31.99 14.60
N GLY A 300 -23.60 -31.20 15.66
CA GLY A 300 -24.21 -31.70 16.91
C GLY A 300 -23.20 -32.18 17.96
N PRO A 301 -23.69 -32.59 19.12
CA PRO A 301 -22.84 -32.80 20.33
C PRO A 301 -21.83 -33.96 20.21
N ASN A 302 -22.00 -34.86 19.25
CA ASN A 302 -21.08 -35.98 19.01
C ASN A 302 -19.98 -35.67 18.00
N ALA A 303 -19.96 -34.46 17.44
CA ALA A 303 -19.01 -34.08 16.38
C ALA A 303 -17.56 -34.29 16.79
N GLN A 304 -17.18 -33.92 18.01
CA GLN A 304 -15.80 -34.09 18.51
C GLN A 304 -15.36 -35.55 18.57
N ARG A 305 -16.25 -36.42 18.99
CA ARG A 305 -15.98 -37.88 19.04
C ARG A 305 -15.79 -38.44 17.63
N GLY A 306 -16.65 -38.05 16.69
CA GLY A 306 -16.55 -38.44 15.30
C GLY A 306 -15.24 -37.94 14.64
N LEU A 307 -14.90 -36.66 14.87
CA LEU A 307 -13.64 -36.08 14.36
C LEU A 307 -12.40 -36.80 14.95
N ALA A 308 -12.40 -37.15 16.23
CA ALA A 308 -11.33 -37.93 16.86
C ALA A 308 -11.20 -39.35 16.24
N GLU A 309 -12.30 -39.95 15.84
CA GLU A 309 -12.32 -41.22 15.11
C GLU A 309 -11.73 -41.08 13.73
N LEU A 310 -12.11 -40.02 13.00
CA LEU A 310 -11.55 -39.70 11.67
C LEU A 310 -10.04 -39.45 11.71
N VAL A 311 -9.54 -38.82 12.77
CA VAL A 311 -8.09 -38.66 13.01
C VAL A 311 -7.42 -40.02 13.18
N ARG A 312 -8.01 -40.93 14.01
CA ARG A 312 -7.46 -42.26 14.22
C ARG A 312 -7.41 -43.11 12.95
N THR A 313 -8.35 -42.88 12.05
CA THR A 313 -8.43 -43.60 10.75
C THR A 313 -7.68 -42.89 9.62
N ASN A 314 -6.91 -41.84 9.89
CA ASN A 314 -6.16 -41.03 8.90
C ASN A 314 -7.03 -40.51 7.75
N MET A 315 -8.25 -40.10 8.01
CA MET A 315 -9.25 -39.62 7.05
C MET A 315 -9.04 -38.16 6.67
N PHE A 316 -7.83 -37.75 6.30
CA PHE A 316 -7.53 -36.40 5.83
C PHE A 316 -7.93 -35.27 6.80
N ILE A 317 -8.00 -35.58 8.09
CA ILE A 317 -8.24 -34.63 9.17
C ILE A 317 -7.11 -34.79 10.20
N GLU A 318 -6.62 -33.67 10.70
CA GLU A 318 -5.51 -33.60 11.63
C GLU A 318 -5.88 -32.78 12.85
N PRO A 319 -5.43 -33.16 14.05
CA PRO A 319 -5.51 -32.27 15.21
C PRO A 319 -4.53 -31.11 15.03
N VAL A 320 -4.92 -29.92 15.45
CA VAL A 320 -4.04 -28.75 15.44
C VAL A 320 -3.20 -28.75 16.72
N PRO A 321 -1.84 -28.87 16.63
CA PRO A 321 -1.00 -29.15 17.80
C PRO A 321 -1.15 -28.19 18.96
N ASP A 322 -1.21 -26.89 18.70
CA ASP A 322 -1.27 -25.84 19.74
C ASP A 322 -2.71 -25.51 20.20
N ARG A 323 -3.74 -26.23 19.69
CA ARG A 323 -5.17 -25.98 19.97
C ARG A 323 -5.90 -27.26 20.30
N PRO A 324 -5.91 -27.66 21.58
CA PRO A 324 -6.56 -28.92 22.00
C PRO A 324 -7.98 -29.04 21.51
N GLY A 325 -8.31 -30.19 20.90
CA GLY A 325 -9.65 -30.49 20.37
C GLY A 325 -10.01 -29.75 19.08
N THR A 326 -9.10 -28.90 18.52
CA THR A 326 -9.31 -28.26 17.21
C THR A 326 -8.80 -29.18 16.11
N HIS A 327 -9.58 -29.33 15.05
CA HIS A 327 -9.25 -30.17 13.90
C HIS A 327 -9.21 -29.34 12.62
N ARG A 328 -8.50 -29.87 11.62
CA ARG A 328 -8.38 -29.29 10.27
C ARG A 328 -8.43 -30.38 9.23
N TYR A 329 -9.20 -30.17 8.20
CA TYR A 329 -9.17 -31.00 7.01
C TYR A 329 -7.96 -30.67 6.14
N HIS A 330 -7.42 -31.68 5.48
CA HIS A 330 -6.48 -31.44 4.39
C HIS A 330 -7.15 -30.56 3.32
N PRO A 331 -6.52 -29.48 2.86
CA PRO A 331 -7.18 -28.47 2.00
C PRO A 331 -7.89 -29.07 0.79
N PHE A 332 -7.23 -29.99 0.06
CA PHE A 332 -7.81 -30.65 -1.10
C PHE A 332 -9.07 -31.46 -0.75
N PHE A 333 -9.01 -32.23 0.33
CA PHE A 333 -10.16 -33.05 0.76
C PHE A 333 -11.33 -32.17 1.22
N ARG A 334 -11.03 -31.09 1.91
CA ARG A 334 -12.03 -30.09 2.28
C ARG A 334 -12.73 -29.48 1.08
N ASP A 335 -11.95 -29.10 0.06
CA ASP A 335 -12.49 -28.48 -1.15
C ASP A 335 -13.35 -29.47 -1.95
N LEU A 336 -12.97 -30.74 -1.98
CA LEU A 336 -13.79 -31.81 -2.54
C LEU A 336 -15.11 -31.98 -1.77
N LEU A 337 -15.05 -32.01 -0.43
CA LEU A 337 -16.25 -32.12 0.41
C LEU A 337 -17.18 -30.93 0.24
N ARG A 338 -16.63 -29.71 0.12
CA ARG A 338 -17.41 -28.50 -0.14
C ARG A 338 -18.09 -28.54 -1.51
N ALA A 339 -17.39 -28.98 -2.52
CA ALA A 339 -17.94 -29.14 -3.87
C ALA A 339 -19.09 -30.16 -3.85
N GLN A 340 -18.91 -31.30 -3.16
CA GLN A 340 -19.94 -32.30 -3.01
C GLN A 340 -21.16 -31.79 -2.25
N LEU A 341 -20.94 -31.10 -1.12
CA LEU A 341 -22.01 -30.48 -0.33
C LEU A 341 -22.82 -29.47 -1.19
N ALA A 342 -22.13 -28.61 -1.93
CA ALA A 342 -22.76 -27.63 -2.83
C ALA A 342 -23.55 -28.28 -3.96
N PHE A 343 -23.13 -29.47 -4.41
CA PHE A 343 -23.84 -30.23 -5.43
C PHE A 343 -25.09 -30.95 -4.87
N GLU A 344 -24.97 -31.60 -3.71
CA GLU A 344 -26.05 -32.40 -3.12
C GLU A 344 -27.12 -31.57 -2.43
N ASP A 345 -26.69 -30.53 -1.69
CA ASP A 345 -27.56 -29.69 -0.87
C ASP A 345 -27.05 -28.23 -0.87
N PRO A 346 -27.28 -27.48 -1.95
CA PRO A 346 -26.84 -26.09 -2.05
C PRO A 346 -27.40 -25.18 -0.96
N GLU A 347 -28.70 -25.38 -0.61
CA GLU A 347 -29.34 -24.58 0.44
C GLU A 347 -28.80 -24.93 1.83
N GLY A 348 -28.53 -26.22 2.08
CA GLY A 348 -27.86 -26.69 3.29
C GLY A 348 -26.43 -26.18 3.42
N ALA A 349 -25.68 -26.15 2.32
CA ALA A 349 -24.34 -25.57 2.26
C ALA A 349 -24.36 -24.10 2.71
N ASP A 350 -25.26 -23.31 2.11
CA ASP A 350 -25.48 -21.92 2.48
C ASP A 350 -25.82 -21.76 3.96
N GLY A 351 -26.71 -22.62 4.45
CA GLY A 351 -27.13 -22.67 5.86
C GLY A 351 -25.95 -22.96 6.82
N LEU A 352 -25.06 -23.87 6.44
CA LEU A 352 -23.86 -24.20 7.19
C LEU A 352 -22.85 -23.05 7.20
N HIS A 353 -22.65 -22.38 6.06
CA HIS A 353 -21.81 -21.19 6.00
C HIS A 353 -22.33 -20.07 6.89
N ARG A 354 -23.66 -19.80 6.88
CA ARG A 354 -24.29 -18.80 7.77
C ARG A 354 -24.15 -19.18 9.25
N ARG A 355 -24.34 -20.46 9.61
CA ARG A 355 -24.18 -20.94 11.00
C ARG A 355 -22.74 -20.78 11.47
N ALA A 356 -21.78 -21.21 10.65
CA ALA A 356 -20.35 -21.04 10.97
C ALA A 356 -19.98 -19.55 11.13
N ALA A 357 -20.45 -18.70 10.24
CA ALA A 357 -20.27 -17.26 10.34
C ALA A 357 -20.90 -16.68 11.61
N GLY A 358 -22.15 -17.06 11.93
CA GLY A 358 -22.83 -16.63 13.14
C GLY A 358 -22.10 -17.05 14.43
N TRP A 359 -21.55 -18.27 14.46
CA TRP A 359 -20.73 -18.75 15.57
C TRP A 359 -19.44 -17.93 15.76
N LEU A 360 -18.78 -17.58 14.62
CA LEU A 360 -17.59 -16.72 14.61
C LEU A 360 -17.93 -15.29 15.04
N HIS A 361 -19.03 -14.76 14.54
CA HIS A 361 -19.52 -13.43 14.87
C HIS A 361 -19.83 -13.26 16.37
N ALA A 362 -20.53 -14.24 16.96
CA ALA A 362 -20.87 -14.25 18.37
C ALA A 362 -19.61 -14.24 19.30
N ARG A 363 -18.45 -14.57 18.77
CA ARG A 363 -17.15 -14.55 19.45
C ARG A 363 -16.26 -13.39 19.03
N GLU A 364 -16.84 -12.36 18.45
CA GLU A 364 -16.17 -11.14 17.98
C GLU A 364 -15.10 -11.36 16.88
N MET A 365 -15.06 -12.54 16.27
CA MET A 365 -14.18 -12.86 15.14
C MET A 365 -14.76 -12.37 13.81
N ARG A 366 -15.11 -11.09 13.74
CA ARG A 366 -15.91 -10.48 12.67
C ARG A 366 -15.32 -10.68 11.28
N ILE A 367 -14.02 -10.46 11.10
CA ILE A 367 -13.36 -10.64 9.80
C ILE A 367 -13.40 -12.10 9.35
N ARG A 368 -13.21 -13.04 10.27
CA ARG A 368 -13.33 -14.48 9.96
C ARG A 368 -14.77 -14.87 9.62
N SER A 369 -15.75 -14.25 10.27
CA SER A 369 -17.18 -14.43 9.95
C SER A 369 -17.48 -13.99 8.52
N VAL A 370 -17.04 -12.79 8.13
CA VAL A 370 -17.17 -12.29 6.75
C VAL A 370 -16.45 -13.21 5.75
N ALA A 371 -15.23 -13.67 6.07
CA ALA A 371 -14.48 -14.59 5.22
C ALA A 371 -15.21 -15.93 5.04
N GLN A 372 -15.89 -16.41 6.07
CA GLN A 372 -16.69 -17.63 6.01
C GLN A 372 -17.89 -17.49 5.07
N LEU A 373 -18.59 -16.36 5.10
CA LEU A 373 -19.68 -16.06 4.17
C LEU A 373 -19.16 -15.92 2.74
N ALA A 374 -18.02 -15.23 2.56
CA ALA A 374 -17.37 -15.06 1.25
C ALA A 374 -16.93 -16.40 0.65
N THR A 375 -16.49 -17.34 1.48
CA THR A 375 -16.13 -18.69 1.05
C THR A 375 -17.34 -19.45 0.51
N GLY A 376 -18.53 -19.22 1.09
CA GLY A 376 -19.80 -19.79 0.61
C GLY A 376 -20.40 -19.06 -0.58
N GLY A 377 -19.77 -17.97 -1.05
CA GLY A 377 -20.36 -17.15 -2.13
C GLY A 377 -21.59 -16.36 -1.72
N LEU A 378 -21.85 -16.22 -0.43
CA LEU A 378 -23.03 -15.55 0.14
C LEU A 378 -22.85 -14.03 0.13
N TRP A 379 -22.67 -13.45 -1.06
CA TRP A 379 -22.32 -12.05 -1.25
C TRP A 379 -23.30 -11.05 -0.64
N PRO A 380 -24.63 -11.29 -0.68
CA PRO A 380 -25.58 -10.43 0.03
C PRO A 380 -25.36 -10.42 1.54
N ASP A 381 -25.08 -11.58 2.14
CA ASP A 381 -24.80 -11.72 3.58
C ASP A 381 -23.44 -11.08 3.93
N VAL A 382 -22.42 -11.25 3.06
CA VAL A 382 -21.10 -10.59 3.21
C VAL A 382 -21.30 -9.06 3.26
N ALA A 383 -22.04 -8.50 2.31
CA ALA A 383 -22.27 -7.07 2.26
C ALA A 383 -23.07 -6.59 3.48
N ALA A 384 -24.11 -7.32 3.88
CA ALA A 384 -24.91 -7.01 5.07
C ALA A 384 -24.05 -6.97 6.33
N GLN A 385 -23.22 -7.98 6.57
CA GLN A 385 -22.38 -8.03 7.75
C GLN A 385 -21.29 -6.96 7.76
N LEU A 386 -20.69 -6.62 6.58
CA LEU A 386 -19.74 -5.52 6.47
C LEU A 386 -20.36 -4.16 6.87
N VAL A 387 -21.65 -3.98 6.59
CA VAL A 387 -22.40 -2.78 6.95
C VAL A 387 -22.84 -2.81 8.41
N ASP A 388 -23.42 -3.92 8.87
CA ASP A 388 -23.95 -4.07 10.23
C ASP A 388 -22.87 -3.92 11.31
N ASP A 389 -21.67 -4.43 11.01
CA ASP A 389 -20.49 -4.28 11.88
C ASP A 389 -19.71 -2.98 11.65
N LEU A 390 -20.18 -2.09 10.76
CA LEU A 390 -19.49 -0.88 10.32
C LEU A 390 -18.05 -1.13 9.80
N LEU A 391 -17.76 -2.32 9.32
CA LEU A 391 -16.47 -2.66 8.71
C LEU A 391 -16.23 -1.90 7.40
N VAL A 392 -17.27 -1.31 6.81
CA VAL A 392 -17.15 -0.38 5.67
C VAL A 392 -16.22 0.79 5.97
N VAL A 393 -16.10 1.23 7.24
CA VAL A 393 -15.13 2.24 7.66
C VAL A 393 -13.70 1.77 7.43
N ARG A 394 -13.40 0.51 7.72
CA ARG A 394 -12.08 -0.09 7.46
C ARG A 394 -11.80 -0.23 5.98
N LEU A 395 -12.84 -0.45 5.16
CA LEU A 395 -12.69 -0.43 3.69
C LEU A 395 -12.30 0.96 3.20
N VAL A 396 -12.98 2.03 3.67
CA VAL A 396 -12.63 3.42 3.33
C VAL A 396 -11.18 3.72 3.71
N LEU A 397 -10.74 3.25 4.86
CA LEU A 397 -9.38 3.43 5.35
C LEU A 397 -8.35 2.51 4.66
N GLY A 398 -8.79 1.48 3.94
CA GLY A 398 -7.92 0.52 3.27
C GLY A 398 -7.00 -0.24 4.23
N GLN A 399 -7.51 -0.59 5.43
CA GLN A 399 -6.71 -1.11 6.54
C GLN A 399 -6.36 -2.59 6.46
N ASP A 400 -7.25 -3.38 5.90
CA ASP A 400 -7.14 -4.83 5.86
C ASP A 400 -7.24 -5.28 4.41
N GLU A 401 -6.10 -5.69 3.84
CA GLU A 401 -6.04 -6.09 2.44
C GLU A 401 -6.95 -7.28 2.14
N ARG A 402 -7.08 -8.20 3.09
CA ARG A 402 -7.98 -9.35 2.97
C ARG A 402 -9.45 -8.91 2.95
N LEU A 403 -9.80 -7.96 3.84
CA LEU A 403 -11.15 -7.40 3.90
C LEU A 403 -11.48 -6.66 2.60
N VAL A 404 -10.54 -5.85 2.09
CA VAL A 404 -10.68 -5.13 0.82
C VAL A 404 -10.80 -6.10 -0.34
N GLU A 405 -10.00 -7.18 -0.37
CA GLU A 405 -10.07 -8.19 -1.41
C GLU A 405 -11.41 -8.94 -1.40
N MET A 406 -11.91 -9.34 -0.23
CA MET A 406 -13.23 -9.94 -0.09
C MET A 406 -14.34 -8.99 -0.55
N ALA A 407 -14.27 -7.73 -0.14
CA ALA A 407 -15.26 -6.72 -0.53
C ALA A 407 -15.27 -6.47 -2.05
N ARG A 408 -14.11 -6.50 -2.72
CA ARG A 408 -13.99 -6.38 -4.19
C ARG A 408 -14.63 -7.54 -4.95
N ARG A 409 -14.75 -8.70 -4.31
CA ARG A 409 -15.37 -9.88 -4.92
C ARG A 409 -16.89 -9.85 -4.88
N VAL A 410 -17.51 -8.88 -4.19
CA VAL A 410 -18.96 -8.68 -4.21
C VAL A 410 -19.40 -8.37 -5.64
N PRO A 411 -20.19 -9.23 -6.29
CA PRO A 411 -20.56 -9.08 -7.70
C PRO A 411 -21.44 -7.85 -7.95
N ASP A 412 -21.35 -7.29 -9.14
CA ASP A 412 -22.09 -6.08 -9.52
C ASP A 412 -23.62 -6.31 -9.63
N ASP A 413 -24.05 -7.55 -9.86
CA ASP A 413 -25.44 -7.96 -9.91
C ASP A 413 -26.11 -8.04 -8.52
N VAL A 414 -25.33 -8.06 -7.44
CA VAL A 414 -25.86 -7.91 -6.08
C VAL A 414 -26.20 -6.44 -5.83
N THR A 415 -27.50 -6.12 -5.96
CA THR A 415 -28.02 -4.73 -5.90
C THR A 415 -28.64 -4.36 -4.55
N THR A 416 -28.32 -5.08 -3.47
CA THR A 416 -28.78 -4.73 -2.12
C THR A 416 -28.20 -3.40 -1.66
N VAL A 417 -28.88 -2.71 -0.72
CA VAL A 417 -28.37 -1.47 -0.09
C VAL A 417 -26.96 -1.68 0.43
N ALA A 418 -26.72 -2.76 1.16
CA ALA A 418 -25.43 -3.06 1.75
C ALA A 418 -24.33 -3.25 0.69
N ALA A 419 -24.61 -3.95 -0.42
CA ALA A 419 -23.64 -4.13 -1.50
C ALA A 419 -23.27 -2.81 -2.17
N CYS A 420 -24.25 -1.91 -2.40
CA CYS A 420 -23.97 -0.57 -2.89
C CYS A 420 -23.10 0.23 -1.90
N LEU A 421 -23.32 0.11 -0.58
CA LEU A 421 -22.51 0.78 0.43
C LEU A 421 -21.07 0.24 0.48
N VAL A 422 -20.88 -1.06 0.30
CA VAL A 422 -19.56 -1.68 0.20
C VAL A 422 -18.80 -1.14 -1.01
N ARG A 423 -19.45 -1.09 -2.19
CA ARG A 423 -18.82 -0.51 -3.40
C ARG A 423 -18.56 0.98 -3.26
N ALA A 424 -19.46 1.73 -2.62
CA ALA A 424 -19.24 3.15 -2.30
C ALA A 424 -18.01 3.35 -1.40
N ALA A 425 -17.83 2.51 -0.38
CA ALA A 425 -16.66 2.55 0.49
C ALA A 425 -15.35 2.24 -0.27
N LEU A 426 -15.36 1.25 -1.17
CA LEU A 426 -14.21 0.90 -2.03
C LEU A 426 -13.87 2.02 -3.02
N ALA A 427 -14.87 2.71 -3.57
CA ALA A 427 -14.67 3.87 -4.44
C ALA A 427 -13.95 4.99 -3.68
N LEU A 428 -14.38 5.32 -2.44
CA LEU A 428 -13.68 6.30 -1.60
C LEU A 428 -12.25 5.86 -1.26
N ALA A 429 -12.04 4.59 -0.93
CA ALA A 429 -10.69 4.06 -0.66
C ALA A 429 -9.75 4.24 -1.86
N SER A 430 -10.31 4.29 -3.07
CA SER A 430 -9.60 4.49 -4.34
C SER A 430 -9.54 5.95 -4.79
N TRP A 431 -10.06 6.88 -3.99
CA TRP A 431 -10.18 8.31 -4.29
C TRP A 431 -11.10 8.59 -5.50
N ASP A 432 -12.23 7.88 -5.59
CA ASP A 432 -13.28 8.10 -6.59
C ASP A 432 -14.59 8.58 -5.92
N PRO A 433 -14.73 9.86 -5.61
CA PRO A 433 -15.95 10.41 -5.02
C PRO A 433 -17.16 10.39 -5.98
N ALA A 434 -16.92 10.40 -7.29
CA ALA A 434 -17.98 10.31 -8.29
C ALA A 434 -18.60 8.90 -8.33
N GLY A 435 -17.76 7.87 -8.40
CA GLY A 435 -18.19 6.47 -8.29
C GLY A 435 -18.88 6.19 -6.95
N CYS A 436 -18.35 6.73 -5.85
CA CYS A 436 -19.02 6.66 -4.55
C CYS A 436 -20.42 7.28 -4.59
N GLY A 437 -20.58 8.49 -5.15
CA GLY A 437 -21.87 9.16 -5.28
C GLY A 437 -22.89 8.36 -6.09
N GLU A 438 -22.45 7.71 -7.16
CA GLU A 438 -23.28 6.82 -7.98
C GLU A 438 -23.76 5.60 -7.17
N GLU A 439 -22.87 4.95 -6.43
CA GLU A 439 -23.25 3.80 -5.59
C GLU A 439 -24.18 4.20 -4.43
N LEU A 440 -23.97 5.38 -3.82
CA LEU A 440 -24.91 5.91 -2.83
C LEU A 440 -26.29 6.21 -3.43
N ARG A 441 -26.34 6.69 -4.67
CA ARG A 441 -27.62 6.87 -5.39
C ARG A 441 -28.31 5.53 -5.65
N ARG A 442 -27.54 4.49 -6.05
CA ARG A 442 -28.06 3.11 -6.20
C ARG A 442 -28.58 2.57 -4.88
N ALA A 443 -27.86 2.81 -3.76
CA ALA A 443 -28.30 2.43 -2.43
C ALA A 443 -29.66 3.05 -2.07
N ARG A 444 -29.86 4.33 -2.38
CA ARG A 444 -31.17 5.01 -2.18
C ARG A 444 -32.28 4.39 -3.00
N VAL A 445 -32.00 4.03 -4.25
CA VAL A 445 -32.97 3.34 -5.11
C VAL A 445 -33.30 1.95 -4.56
N ALA A 446 -32.29 1.19 -4.12
CA ALA A 446 -32.47 -0.13 -3.53
C ALA A 446 -33.25 -0.10 -2.20
N ALA A 447 -33.10 0.97 -1.39
CA ALA A 447 -33.85 1.17 -0.16
C ALA A 447 -35.34 1.44 -0.40
N GLY A 448 -35.73 1.89 -1.61
CA GLY A 448 -37.11 2.22 -1.93
C GLY A 448 -37.68 3.35 -1.06
N PRO A 449 -38.89 3.17 -0.48
CA PRO A 449 -39.51 4.20 0.36
C PRO A 449 -38.93 4.29 1.77
N THR A 450 -38.02 3.37 2.16
CA THR A 450 -37.40 3.37 3.48
C THR A 450 -36.33 4.44 3.54
N PRO A 451 -36.45 5.46 4.41
CA PRO A 451 -35.46 6.51 4.49
C PRO A 451 -34.16 5.99 5.11
N LEU A 452 -33.02 6.24 4.46
CA LEU A 452 -31.68 5.98 5.01
C LEU A 452 -31.26 7.15 5.93
N SER A 453 -31.98 7.35 7.02
CA SER A 453 -31.79 8.49 7.96
C SER A 453 -32.00 8.09 9.42
N GLY A 454 -32.02 6.81 9.73
CA GLY A 454 -32.16 6.26 11.07
C GLY A 454 -30.83 6.08 11.82
N ASP A 455 -30.93 5.56 13.03
CA ASP A 455 -29.79 5.19 13.89
C ASP A 455 -29.37 3.71 13.69
N ASP A 456 -29.99 3.03 12.73
CA ASP A 456 -29.62 1.67 12.34
C ASP A 456 -28.24 1.62 11.63
N PRO A 457 -27.54 0.50 11.65
CA PRO A 457 -26.19 0.41 11.07
C PRO A 457 -26.12 0.77 9.59
N THR A 458 -27.13 0.43 8.80
CA THR A 458 -27.19 0.69 7.36
C THR A 458 -27.30 2.19 7.09
N SER A 459 -28.22 2.88 7.79
CA SER A 459 -28.41 4.33 7.70
C SER A 459 -27.14 5.06 8.18
N LEU A 460 -26.53 4.58 9.27
CA LEU A 460 -25.30 5.17 9.80
C LEU A 460 -24.12 4.98 8.83
N ALA A 461 -23.93 3.79 8.27
CA ALA A 461 -22.90 3.53 7.26
C ALA A 461 -23.07 4.42 6.03
N PHE A 462 -24.33 4.55 5.54
CA PHE A 462 -24.66 5.45 4.45
C PHE A 462 -24.25 6.89 4.77
N ALA A 463 -24.69 7.41 5.93
CA ALA A 463 -24.42 8.80 6.32
C ALA A 463 -22.92 9.04 6.53
N MET A 464 -22.17 8.10 7.07
CA MET A 464 -20.72 8.18 7.24
C MET A 464 -19.99 8.25 5.90
N ILE A 465 -20.30 7.34 4.98
CA ILE A 465 -19.71 7.30 3.64
C ILE A 465 -20.03 8.60 2.90
N ASP A 466 -21.29 9.06 2.94
CA ASP A 466 -21.71 10.32 2.29
C ASP A 466 -21.06 11.55 2.92
N SER A 467 -20.84 11.57 4.25
CA SER A 467 -20.11 12.65 4.94
C SER A 467 -18.66 12.76 4.48
N VAL A 468 -17.97 11.62 4.33
CA VAL A 468 -16.58 11.59 3.84
C VAL A 468 -16.51 12.02 2.37
N ARG A 469 -17.44 11.55 1.53
CA ARG A 469 -17.55 11.98 0.15
C ARG A 469 -17.83 13.49 0.05
N ALA A 470 -18.80 13.98 0.83
CA ALA A 470 -19.19 15.38 0.84
C ALA A 470 -18.06 16.32 1.29
N ALA A 471 -17.15 15.86 2.15
CA ALA A 471 -15.96 16.62 2.52
C ALA A 471 -15.07 17.01 1.31
N THR A 472 -15.15 16.25 0.22
CA THR A 472 -14.47 16.54 -1.05
C THR A 472 -15.40 17.13 -2.11
N SER A 473 -16.70 17.34 -1.82
CA SER A 473 -17.68 17.90 -2.74
C SER A 473 -17.59 19.43 -2.84
N ASP A 474 -18.42 20.00 -3.72
CA ASP A 474 -18.37 21.42 -4.03
C ASP A 474 -19.07 22.32 -2.99
N ASP A 475 -19.92 21.76 -2.13
CA ASP A 475 -20.65 22.50 -1.09
C ASP A 475 -20.15 22.15 0.32
N ALA A 476 -19.29 23.01 0.87
CA ALA A 476 -18.70 22.81 2.21
C ALA A 476 -19.72 23.07 3.35
N GLU A 477 -20.77 23.89 3.15
CA GLU A 477 -21.76 24.17 4.19
C GLU A 477 -22.72 23.01 4.36
N ALA A 478 -23.25 22.46 3.26
CA ALA A 478 -24.09 21.27 3.28
C ALA A 478 -23.32 20.05 3.82
N ALA A 479 -22.03 19.94 3.50
CA ALA A 479 -21.15 18.90 4.04
C ALA A 479 -20.96 19.00 5.56
N ASP A 480 -20.83 20.21 6.12
CA ASP A 480 -20.70 20.44 7.57
C ASP A 480 -22.00 20.08 8.33
N ASP A 481 -23.15 20.43 7.75
CA ASP A 481 -24.47 20.06 8.28
C ASP A 481 -24.69 18.54 8.27
N LEU A 482 -24.33 17.86 7.18
CA LEU A 482 -24.41 16.41 7.08
C LEU A 482 -23.51 15.73 8.11
N LEU A 483 -22.25 16.16 8.20
CA LEU A 483 -21.27 15.66 9.15
C LEU A 483 -21.75 15.83 10.61
N THR A 484 -22.33 16.98 10.94
CA THR A 484 -22.85 17.25 12.27
C THR A 484 -23.98 16.30 12.65
N ARG A 485 -24.91 16.05 11.73
CA ARG A 485 -26.00 15.07 11.93
C ARG A 485 -25.44 13.65 12.07
N THR A 486 -24.52 13.25 11.22
CA THR A 486 -23.89 11.91 11.24
C THR A 486 -23.13 11.69 12.55
N SER A 487 -22.38 12.68 13.02
CA SER A 487 -21.64 12.57 14.29
C SER A 487 -22.56 12.41 15.50
N ARG A 488 -23.73 13.09 15.50
CA ARG A 488 -24.76 12.92 16.54
C ARG A 488 -25.40 11.53 16.49
N ALA A 489 -25.70 11.02 15.28
CA ALA A 489 -26.25 9.67 15.10
C ALA A 489 -25.26 8.60 15.58
N LEU A 490 -23.97 8.72 15.22
CA LEU A 490 -22.92 7.81 15.69
C LEU A 490 -22.80 7.83 17.23
N ALA A 491 -22.84 9.01 17.84
CA ALA A 491 -22.78 9.14 19.32
C ALA A 491 -24.02 8.53 20.02
N ALA A 492 -25.20 8.61 19.39
CA ALA A 492 -26.41 8.00 19.90
C ALA A 492 -26.37 6.47 19.78
N ALA A 493 -25.93 5.94 18.63
CA ALA A 493 -25.82 4.50 18.39
C ALA A 493 -24.83 3.78 19.32
N ARG A 494 -23.76 4.46 19.77
CA ARG A 494 -22.76 3.88 20.69
C ARG A 494 -23.23 3.67 22.12
N ARG A 495 -24.26 4.35 22.55
CA ARG A 495 -24.75 4.24 23.95
C ARG A 495 -25.34 2.87 24.34
N PRO A 496 -26.02 2.10 23.48
CA PRO A 496 -26.54 0.77 23.82
C PRO A 496 -25.70 -0.42 23.38
N ALA A 497 -24.74 -0.28 22.45
CA ALA A 497 -24.05 -1.41 21.84
C ALA A 497 -22.54 -1.41 22.17
N ALA A 498 -22.16 -2.21 23.15
CA ALA A 498 -20.76 -2.49 23.51
C ALA A 498 -19.92 -3.15 22.39
N GLY A 499 -20.46 -3.27 21.16
CA GLY A 499 -19.86 -3.99 20.05
C GLY A 499 -19.27 -3.13 18.93
N LEU A 500 -19.49 -1.82 18.92
CA LEU A 500 -18.83 -0.90 17.95
C LEU A 500 -17.43 -0.57 18.46
N ALA A 501 -16.53 -1.56 18.40
CA ALA A 501 -15.20 -1.47 18.96
C ALA A 501 -14.24 -0.75 17.99
N GLY A 502 -13.74 0.38 18.41
CA GLY A 502 -12.61 1.10 17.79
C GLY A 502 -12.84 2.60 17.66
N PRO A 503 -11.76 3.39 17.64
CA PRO A 503 -11.82 4.83 17.45
C PRO A 503 -11.99 5.24 15.99
N GLU A 504 -11.99 4.29 15.05
CA GLU A 504 -11.91 4.55 13.62
C GLU A 504 -13.12 5.33 13.05
N PRO A 505 -14.39 4.99 13.39
CA PRO A 505 -15.55 5.71 12.85
C PRO A 505 -15.56 7.20 13.22
N GLU A 506 -15.33 7.52 14.48
CA GLU A 506 -15.26 8.92 14.94
C GLU A 506 -14.06 9.64 14.33
N SER A 507 -12.91 8.95 14.26
CA SER A 507 -11.69 9.53 13.70
C SER A 507 -11.85 9.86 12.23
N LEU A 508 -12.54 9.01 11.47
CA LEU A 508 -12.84 9.27 10.06
C LEU A 508 -13.71 10.52 9.89
N LEU A 509 -14.78 10.65 10.69
CA LEU A 509 -15.65 11.84 10.66
C LEU A 509 -14.92 13.11 11.12
N GLU A 510 -14.05 13.02 12.12
CA GLU A 510 -13.25 14.18 12.55
C GLU A 510 -12.24 14.63 11.49
N VAL A 511 -11.64 13.69 10.73
CA VAL A 511 -10.78 14.04 9.59
C VAL A 511 -11.59 14.69 8.46
N ALA A 512 -12.77 14.17 8.16
CA ALA A 512 -13.68 14.79 7.21
C ALA A 512 -14.06 16.22 7.64
N GLY A 513 -14.35 16.43 8.94
CA GLY A 513 -14.62 17.74 9.52
C GLY A 513 -13.44 18.70 9.46
N ALA A 514 -12.23 18.18 9.64
CA ALA A 514 -11.02 18.98 9.48
C ALA A 514 -10.83 19.44 8.02
N LEU A 515 -11.10 18.57 7.05
CA LEU A 515 -11.04 18.93 5.63
C LEU A 515 -12.07 20.01 5.28
N ILE A 516 -13.32 19.88 5.76
CA ILE A 516 -14.34 20.89 5.58
C ILE A 516 -13.92 22.23 6.22
N ALA A 517 -13.35 22.19 7.42
CA ALA A 517 -12.85 23.38 8.10
C ALA A 517 -11.71 24.05 7.31
N LEU A 518 -10.78 23.27 6.73
CA LEU A 518 -9.72 23.77 5.86
C LEU A 518 -10.29 24.44 4.60
N ARG A 519 -11.29 23.86 3.97
CA ARG A 519 -11.97 24.44 2.81
C ARG A 519 -12.60 25.78 3.12
N ARG A 520 -13.11 25.96 4.35
CA ARG A 520 -13.71 27.22 4.85
C ARG A 520 -12.68 28.21 5.42
N GLY A 521 -11.40 27.81 5.52
CA GLY A 521 -10.35 28.66 6.11
C GLY A 521 -10.32 28.69 7.63
N ASP A 522 -11.12 27.85 8.31
CA ASP A 522 -11.10 27.72 9.76
C ASP A 522 -9.95 26.79 10.20
N LEU A 523 -8.72 27.32 10.13
CA LEU A 523 -7.50 26.60 10.48
C LEU A 523 -7.50 26.17 11.96
N GLY A 524 -8.15 26.96 12.84
CA GLY A 524 -8.28 26.68 14.26
C GLY A 524 -9.11 25.43 14.53
N ARG A 525 -10.29 25.33 13.91
CA ARG A 525 -11.19 24.17 13.99
C ARG A 525 -10.53 22.92 13.37
N ALA A 526 -9.89 23.07 12.21
CA ALA A 526 -9.17 21.99 11.56
C ALA A 526 -8.07 21.41 12.44
N ARG A 527 -7.23 22.28 13.01
CA ARG A 527 -6.16 21.89 13.93
C ARG A 527 -6.68 21.16 15.16
N ALA A 528 -7.75 21.68 15.79
CA ALA A 528 -8.33 21.08 16.98
C ALA A 528 -8.92 19.69 16.69
N ALA A 529 -9.61 19.50 15.56
CA ALA A 529 -10.15 18.21 15.16
C ALA A 529 -9.04 17.18 14.92
N LEU A 530 -8.00 17.53 14.14
CA LEU A 530 -6.87 16.66 13.86
C LEU A 530 -6.05 16.32 15.12
N ALA A 531 -5.93 17.25 16.08
CA ALA A 531 -5.25 17.01 17.34
C ALA A 531 -5.95 15.92 18.16
N ARG A 532 -7.29 15.99 18.26
CA ARG A 532 -8.07 14.95 18.96
C ARG A 532 -7.89 13.57 18.33
N VAL A 533 -7.79 13.48 17.01
CA VAL A 533 -7.54 12.22 16.33
C VAL A 533 -6.13 11.72 16.60
N GLU A 534 -5.11 12.59 16.56
CA GLU A 534 -3.70 12.24 16.80
C GLU A 534 -3.47 11.68 18.21
N GLU A 535 -4.21 12.17 19.22
CA GLU A 535 -4.13 11.68 20.61
C GLU A 535 -4.68 10.26 20.79
N ARG A 536 -5.48 9.74 19.85
CA ARG A 536 -6.06 8.40 19.93
C ARG A 536 -5.02 7.32 19.62
N ARG A 537 -5.00 6.28 20.44
CA ARG A 537 -4.11 5.11 20.26
C ARG A 537 -4.78 4.08 19.35
N GLY A 538 -3.96 3.26 18.70
CA GLY A 538 -4.44 2.11 17.90
C GLY A 538 -4.99 2.50 16.52
N LEU A 539 -4.79 3.74 16.07
CA LEU A 539 -5.20 4.15 14.73
C LEU A 539 -4.29 3.54 13.65
N PRO A 540 -4.88 3.16 12.51
CA PRO A 540 -4.12 2.60 11.39
C PRO A 540 -3.08 3.57 10.83
N ALA A 541 -1.99 3.03 10.30
CA ALA A 541 -0.89 3.82 9.73
C ALA A 541 -1.37 4.79 8.64
N ARG A 542 -2.26 4.33 7.75
CA ARG A 542 -2.83 5.17 6.68
C ARG A 542 -3.61 6.37 7.23
N LEU A 543 -4.44 6.17 8.27
CA LEU A 543 -5.20 7.25 8.88
C LEU A 543 -4.26 8.21 9.63
N ARG A 544 -3.29 7.68 10.38
CA ARG A 544 -2.28 8.48 11.07
C ARG A 544 -1.47 9.34 10.09
N SER A 545 -1.02 8.75 8.97
CA SER A 545 -0.35 9.48 7.88
C SER A 545 -1.23 10.60 7.33
N THR A 546 -2.52 10.35 7.11
CA THR A 546 -3.48 11.35 6.64
C THR A 546 -3.65 12.49 7.65
N VAL A 547 -3.80 12.18 8.93
CA VAL A 547 -3.94 13.16 10.01
C VAL A 547 -2.69 14.05 10.11
N LEU A 548 -1.50 13.44 10.14
CA LEU A 548 -0.23 14.19 10.19
C LEU A 548 -0.01 15.02 8.92
N GLY A 549 -0.41 14.52 7.76
CA GLY A 549 -0.36 15.27 6.50
C GLY A 549 -1.20 16.54 6.55
N TYR A 550 -2.47 16.44 6.95
CA TYR A 550 -3.34 17.60 7.09
C TYR A 550 -2.92 18.54 8.24
N ARG A 551 -2.38 18.02 9.34
CA ARG A 551 -1.79 18.86 10.39
C ARG A 551 -0.58 19.62 9.89
N GLY A 552 0.31 18.95 9.16
CA GLY A 552 1.44 19.60 8.51
C GLY A 552 1.00 20.71 7.54
N LEU A 553 -0.06 20.45 6.76
CA LEU A 553 -0.62 21.44 5.85
C LEU A 553 -1.23 22.63 6.59
N THR A 554 -1.99 22.39 7.67
CA THR A 554 -2.55 23.42 8.52
C THR A 554 -1.45 24.30 9.12
N ASP A 555 -0.38 23.69 9.65
CA ASP A 555 0.76 24.40 10.21
C ASP A 555 1.50 25.23 9.15
N ALA A 556 1.64 24.70 7.92
CA ALA A 556 2.27 25.44 6.82
C ALA A 556 1.45 26.69 6.44
N LEU A 557 0.12 26.55 6.36
CA LEU A 557 -0.79 27.66 6.08
C LEU A 557 -0.78 28.74 7.18
N GLU A 558 -0.56 28.37 8.43
CA GLU A 558 -0.39 29.31 9.55
C GLU A 558 1.05 29.87 9.65
N GLY A 559 1.98 29.39 8.83
CA GLY A 559 3.37 29.85 8.80
C GLY A 559 4.27 29.21 9.87
N ARG A 560 3.86 28.10 10.50
CA ARG A 560 4.66 27.29 11.41
C ARG A 560 5.47 26.23 10.63
N LEU A 561 6.42 26.71 9.82
CA LEU A 561 7.10 25.94 8.78
C LEU A 561 7.89 24.74 9.34
N THR A 562 8.49 24.91 10.51
CA THR A 562 9.29 23.86 11.16
C THR A 562 8.41 22.71 11.62
N GLN A 563 7.28 23.01 12.24
CA GLN A 563 6.33 21.98 12.68
C GLN A 563 5.66 21.31 11.48
N ALA A 564 5.30 22.10 10.48
CA ALA A 564 4.74 21.59 9.22
C ALA A 564 5.68 20.56 8.57
N ARG A 565 6.97 20.89 8.47
CA ARG A 565 7.98 19.98 7.90
C ARG A 565 8.09 18.68 8.67
N LEU A 566 8.20 18.74 10.00
CA LEU A 566 8.30 17.56 10.84
C LEU A 566 7.11 16.63 10.65
N ARG A 567 5.89 17.14 10.82
CA ARG A 567 4.66 16.34 10.68
C ARG A 567 4.46 15.76 9.28
N ALA A 568 4.74 16.57 8.25
CA ALA A 568 4.59 16.08 6.88
C ALA A 568 5.65 15.02 6.53
N THR A 569 6.86 15.12 7.05
CA THR A 569 7.89 14.09 6.89
C THR A 569 7.49 12.80 7.61
N ASP A 570 7.02 12.90 8.85
CA ASP A 570 6.51 11.75 9.61
C ASP A 570 5.32 11.08 8.90
N ALA A 571 4.44 11.89 8.29
CA ALA A 571 3.31 11.37 7.50
C ALA A 571 3.77 10.54 6.30
N LEU A 572 4.79 10.98 5.58
CA LEU A 572 5.35 10.24 4.44
C LEU A 572 6.07 8.97 4.90
N SER A 573 6.86 9.04 5.98
CA SER A 573 7.51 7.87 6.57
C SER A 573 6.50 6.79 6.96
N LEU A 574 5.41 7.16 7.66
CA LEU A 574 4.32 6.23 7.98
C LEU A 574 3.64 5.61 6.75
N ALA A 575 3.54 6.37 5.66
CA ALA A 575 2.98 5.85 4.41
C ALA A 575 3.95 4.87 3.72
N ASP A 576 5.26 5.12 3.80
CA ASP A 576 6.31 4.22 3.30
C ASP A 576 6.37 2.93 4.12
N ASP A 577 6.39 3.02 5.45
CA ASP A 577 6.38 1.88 6.36
C ASP A 577 5.12 1.01 6.18
N GLY A 578 3.98 1.65 5.94
CA GLY A 578 2.73 0.97 5.62
C GLY A 578 2.60 0.49 4.17
N CYS A 579 3.66 0.56 3.37
CA CYS A 579 3.70 0.16 1.94
C CYS A 579 2.55 0.76 1.10
N VAL A 580 2.04 1.94 1.47
CA VAL A 580 0.94 2.58 0.74
C VAL A 580 1.41 3.05 -0.63
N PRO A 581 0.84 2.55 -1.74
CA PRO A 581 1.23 2.97 -3.08
C PRO A 581 1.09 4.50 -3.26
N PRO A 582 2.00 5.18 -3.97
CA PRO A 582 1.96 6.63 -4.16
C PRO A 582 0.60 7.15 -4.66
N GLY A 583 -0.05 6.43 -5.58
CA GLY A 583 -1.37 6.80 -6.09
C GLY A 583 -2.52 6.76 -5.07
N LEU A 584 -2.35 6.05 -3.96
CA LEU A 584 -3.36 5.93 -2.90
C LEU A 584 -3.05 6.79 -1.67
N ARG A 585 -1.90 7.49 -1.65
CA ARG A 585 -1.53 8.40 -0.55
C ARG A 585 -2.39 9.65 -0.55
N ASN A 586 -2.50 10.26 0.64
CA ASN A 586 -3.09 11.58 0.76
C ASN A 586 -2.07 12.65 0.30
N PRO A 587 -2.44 13.63 -0.54
CA PRO A 587 -1.51 14.63 -1.06
C PRO A 587 -1.09 15.69 -0.02
N ALA A 588 -1.80 15.82 1.11
CA ALA A 588 -1.62 16.90 2.07
C ALA A 588 -0.18 17.01 2.62
N ALA A 589 0.48 15.87 2.89
CA ALA A 589 1.86 15.86 3.36
C ALA A 589 2.84 16.43 2.33
N SER A 590 2.75 15.97 1.09
CA SER A 590 3.59 16.49 -0.01
C SER A 590 3.26 17.95 -0.32
N THR A 591 1.99 18.35 -0.23
CA THR A 591 1.55 19.74 -0.39
C THR A 591 2.10 20.65 0.72
N ALA A 592 2.09 20.19 1.96
CA ALA A 592 2.68 20.90 3.09
C ALA A 592 4.19 21.13 2.89
N LEU A 593 4.92 20.09 2.49
CA LEU A 593 6.36 20.19 2.21
C LEU A 593 6.64 21.10 1.01
N ALA A 594 5.79 21.08 -0.02
CA ALA A 594 5.92 21.98 -1.17
C ALA A 594 5.77 23.45 -0.74
N LEU A 595 4.78 23.75 0.11
CA LEU A 595 4.56 25.10 0.65
C LEU A 595 5.73 25.53 1.57
N VAL A 596 6.17 24.66 2.47
CA VAL A 596 7.34 24.91 3.34
C VAL A 596 8.60 25.19 2.53
N ALA A 597 8.85 24.38 1.49
CA ALA A 597 10.02 24.57 0.62
C ALA A 597 9.94 25.90 -0.14
N LEU A 598 8.76 26.27 -0.65
CA LEU A 598 8.52 27.57 -1.27
C LEU A 598 8.82 28.72 -0.30
N GLU A 599 8.28 28.68 0.91
CA GLU A 599 8.48 29.74 1.92
C GLU A 599 9.95 29.86 2.36
N ARG A 600 10.68 28.75 2.34
CA ARG A 600 12.13 28.70 2.62
C ARG A 600 13.02 29.01 1.41
N ASP A 601 12.42 29.31 0.26
CA ASP A 601 13.12 29.62 -1.00
C ASP A 601 13.92 28.41 -1.56
N ASP A 602 13.48 27.18 -1.26
CA ASP A 602 14.01 25.98 -1.87
C ASP A 602 13.10 25.53 -3.03
N LEU A 603 13.30 26.16 -4.18
CA LEU A 603 12.48 25.91 -5.37
C LEU A 603 12.67 24.49 -5.94
N GLY A 604 13.85 23.88 -5.69
CA GLY A 604 14.14 22.51 -6.10
C GLY A 604 13.28 21.50 -5.33
N ALA A 605 13.31 21.61 -4.00
CA ALA A 605 12.48 20.80 -3.14
C ALA A 605 10.98 21.05 -3.36
N ALA A 606 10.57 22.32 -3.57
CA ALA A 606 9.19 22.66 -3.88
C ALA A 606 8.68 21.92 -5.12
N ARG A 607 9.46 21.90 -6.21
CA ARG A 607 9.12 21.13 -7.42
C ARG A 607 9.00 19.63 -7.17
N GLN A 608 9.94 19.06 -6.42
CA GLN A 608 9.93 17.64 -6.09
C GLN A 608 8.67 17.25 -5.30
N HIS A 609 8.30 18.06 -4.30
CA HIS A 609 7.12 17.81 -3.51
C HIS A 609 5.81 18.05 -4.28
N VAL A 610 5.76 19.04 -5.18
CA VAL A 610 4.64 19.20 -6.12
C VAL A 610 4.50 17.97 -7.03
N ALA A 611 5.61 17.47 -7.56
CA ALA A 611 5.59 16.24 -8.37
C ALA A 611 5.10 15.02 -7.57
N ALA A 612 5.52 14.89 -6.32
CA ALA A 612 5.05 13.83 -5.41
C ALA A 612 3.55 13.95 -5.13
N ALA A 613 3.03 15.16 -4.87
CA ALA A 613 1.59 15.40 -4.69
C ALA A 613 0.78 15.01 -5.94
N ARG A 614 1.30 15.28 -7.13
CA ARG A 614 0.66 14.94 -8.41
C ARG A 614 0.57 13.45 -8.69
N LEU A 615 1.38 12.62 -8.05
CA LEU A 615 1.24 11.16 -8.13
C LEU A 615 0.04 10.63 -7.34
N CYS A 616 -0.48 11.41 -6.38
CA CYS A 616 -1.62 11.03 -5.57
C CYS A 616 -2.94 11.22 -6.35
N ARG A 617 -3.74 10.17 -6.52
CA ARG A 617 -5.05 10.24 -7.18
C ARG A 617 -5.99 11.24 -6.49
N ALA A 618 -5.89 11.33 -5.17
CA ALA A 618 -6.67 12.25 -4.36
C ALA A 618 -6.55 13.72 -4.78
N LEU A 619 -5.43 14.13 -5.38
CA LEU A 619 -5.22 15.53 -5.78
C LEU A 619 -6.26 16.03 -6.78
N VAL A 620 -6.86 15.14 -7.57
CA VAL A 620 -7.90 15.51 -8.54
C VAL A 620 -9.20 15.92 -7.84
N CYS A 621 -9.55 15.25 -6.74
CA CYS A 621 -10.82 15.43 -6.04
C CYS A 621 -10.69 16.18 -4.69
N GLU A 622 -9.49 16.34 -4.14
CA GLU A 622 -9.26 17.02 -2.86
C GLU A 622 -8.91 18.49 -3.12
N PRO A 623 -9.88 19.44 -2.85
CA PRO A 623 -9.78 20.81 -3.32
C PRO A 623 -8.68 21.61 -2.61
N VAL A 624 -8.39 21.34 -1.32
CA VAL A 624 -7.40 22.09 -0.55
C VAL A 624 -6.00 21.91 -1.11
N SER A 625 -5.53 20.64 -1.18
CA SER A 625 -4.19 20.35 -1.72
C SER A 625 -4.06 20.75 -3.19
N ARG A 626 -5.12 20.53 -3.99
CA ARG A 626 -5.14 20.90 -5.41
C ARG A 626 -4.90 22.40 -5.60
N THR A 627 -5.62 23.21 -4.81
CA THR A 627 -5.52 24.68 -4.85
C THR A 627 -4.15 25.17 -4.42
N ILE A 628 -3.62 24.63 -3.31
CA ILE A 628 -2.33 25.04 -2.78
C ILE A 628 -1.18 24.62 -3.70
N VAL A 629 -1.23 23.39 -4.24
CA VAL A 629 -0.24 22.91 -5.23
C VAL A 629 -0.21 23.83 -6.46
N ALA A 630 -1.38 24.29 -6.94
CA ALA A 630 -1.45 25.22 -8.08
C ALA A 630 -0.78 26.56 -7.75
N GLY A 631 -1.03 27.13 -6.57
CA GLY A 631 -0.37 28.36 -6.12
C GLY A 631 1.14 28.19 -5.98
N VAL A 632 1.61 27.14 -5.32
CA VAL A 632 3.04 26.84 -5.17
C VAL A 632 3.72 26.71 -6.53
N LEU A 633 3.10 25.97 -7.47
CA LEU A 633 3.64 25.78 -8.79
C LEU A 633 3.80 27.10 -9.55
N ALA A 634 2.80 27.99 -9.48
CA ALA A 634 2.85 29.30 -10.12
C ALA A 634 4.01 30.16 -9.59
N HIS A 635 4.26 30.16 -8.27
CA HIS A 635 5.42 30.87 -7.71
C HIS A 635 6.75 30.24 -8.16
N VAL A 636 6.84 28.92 -8.26
CA VAL A 636 8.02 28.20 -8.74
C VAL A 636 8.28 28.52 -10.22
N GLU A 637 7.26 28.51 -11.08
CA GLU A 637 7.34 28.85 -12.50
C GLU A 637 7.75 30.34 -12.69
N ALA A 638 7.14 31.24 -11.96
CA ALA A 638 7.47 32.66 -12.00
C ALA A 638 8.93 32.93 -11.60
N ALA A 639 9.42 32.25 -10.56
CA ALA A 639 10.80 32.36 -10.10
C ALA A 639 11.83 31.85 -11.15
N THR A 640 11.42 30.97 -12.07
CA THR A 640 12.25 30.46 -13.17
C THR A 640 12.13 31.26 -14.48
N GLY A 641 11.42 32.38 -14.43
CA GLY A 641 11.31 33.32 -15.55
C GLY A 641 9.99 33.26 -16.33
N GLU A 642 9.08 32.37 -15.97
CA GLU A 642 7.78 32.18 -16.61
C GLU A 642 6.64 32.94 -15.90
N ALA A 643 6.90 34.12 -15.38
CA ALA A 643 5.94 34.88 -14.56
C ALA A 643 4.61 35.18 -15.28
N ARG A 644 4.63 35.55 -16.56
CA ARG A 644 3.41 35.85 -17.32
C ARG A 644 2.52 34.64 -17.54
N PRO A 645 3.05 33.47 -18.00
CA PRO A 645 2.26 32.25 -18.06
C PRO A 645 1.71 31.81 -16.72
N ALA A 646 2.50 31.89 -15.64
CA ALA A 646 2.08 31.53 -14.28
C ALA A 646 0.91 32.40 -13.80
N LEU A 647 0.98 33.73 -14.00
CA LEU A 647 -0.12 34.64 -13.68
C LEU A 647 -1.38 34.35 -14.48
N ALA A 648 -1.26 34.15 -15.79
CA ALA A 648 -2.39 33.81 -16.65
C ALA A 648 -3.04 32.49 -16.23
N HIS A 649 -2.23 31.53 -15.81
CA HIS A 649 -2.73 30.24 -15.29
C HIS A 649 -3.53 30.41 -13.98
N LEU A 650 -3.01 31.18 -13.03
CA LEU A 650 -3.71 31.47 -11.76
C LEU A 650 -5.02 32.23 -12.00
N GLU A 651 -5.03 33.24 -12.90
CA GLU A 651 -6.23 33.97 -13.26
C GLU A 651 -7.28 33.03 -13.87
N ALA A 652 -6.87 32.18 -14.80
CA ALA A 652 -7.76 31.19 -15.40
C ALA A 652 -8.35 30.20 -14.36
N LEU A 653 -7.58 29.84 -13.33
CA LEU A 653 -8.08 29.03 -12.22
C LEU A 653 -9.07 29.78 -11.33
N CYS A 654 -8.82 31.07 -11.09
CA CYS A 654 -9.74 31.93 -10.31
C CYS A 654 -11.08 32.17 -11.04
N ASP A 655 -11.06 32.20 -12.37
CA ASP A 655 -12.26 32.41 -13.19
C ASP A 655 -13.06 31.14 -13.44
N ARG A 656 -12.46 29.97 -13.22
CA ARG A 656 -13.16 28.68 -13.35
C ARG A 656 -14.06 28.44 -12.15
N ALA A 657 -15.26 27.96 -12.40
CA ALA A 657 -16.21 27.51 -11.38
C ALA A 657 -15.70 26.30 -10.55
N ASP A 658 -14.52 25.76 -10.88
CA ASP A 658 -13.95 24.57 -10.25
C ASP A 658 -13.45 24.81 -8.81
N VAL A 659 -13.30 26.09 -8.38
CA VAL A 659 -12.96 26.47 -7.00
C VAL A 659 -14.18 27.13 -6.38
N SER A 660 -15.16 26.31 -5.98
CA SER A 660 -16.44 26.75 -5.43
C SER A 660 -16.32 27.26 -3.98
N ASP A 661 -15.26 26.86 -3.25
CA ASP A 661 -15.07 27.31 -1.87
C ASP A 661 -14.55 28.74 -1.83
N PRO A 662 -15.27 29.71 -1.21
CA PRO A 662 -14.89 31.12 -1.22
C PRO A 662 -13.50 31.40 -0.64
N TRP A 663 -13.12 30.66 0.41
CA TRP A 663 -11.80 30.84 1.03
C TRP A 663 -10.67 30.38 0.12
N LEU A 664 -10.80 29.20 -0.52
CA LEU A 664 -9.80 28.69 -1.46
C LEU A 664 -9.64 29.59 -2.69
N ALA A 665 -10.77 30.09 -3.22
CA ALA A 665 -10.76 31.05 -4.31
C ALA A 665 -10.08 32.37 -3.88
N GLY A 666 -10.39 32.84 -2.68
CA GLY A 666 -9.76 34.02 -2.08
C GLY A 666 -8.26 33.84 -1.91
N TRP A 667 -7.82 32.68 -1.40
CA TRP A 667 -6.41 32.35 -1.25
C TRP A 667 -5.67 32.40 -2.60
N LEU A 668 -6.23 31.78 -3.66
CA LEU A 668 -5.66 31.80 -5.01
C LEU A 668 -5.52 33.23 -5.56
N ARG A 669 -6.54 34.06 -5.38
CA ARG A 669 -6.50 35.47 -5.80
C ARG A 669 -5.43 36.26 -5.07
N VAL A 670 -5.21 36.00 -3.79
CA VAL A 670 -4.11 36.60 -3.03
C VAL A 670 -2.76 36.14 -3.60
N GLN A 671 -2.58 34.85 -3.92
CA GLN A 671 -1.35 34.36 -4.54
C GLN A 671 -1.11 35.00 -5.92
N SER A 672 -2.15 35.13 -6.74
CA SER A 672 -2.07 35.84 -8.03
C SER A 672 -1.69 37.30 -7.85
N ALA A 673 -2.30 37.99 -6.91
CA ALA A 673 -2.01 39.40 -6.60
C ALA A 673 -0.58 39.60 -6.08
N GLU A 674 -0.10 38.71 -5.18
CA GLU A 674 1.26 38.73 -4.65
C GLU A 674 2.29 38.59 -5.77
N LEU A 675 2.07 37.63 -6.67
CA LEU A 675 2.92 37.42 -7.83
C LEU A 675 2.93 38.64 -8.78
N ALA A 676 1.76 39.24 -9.01
CA ALA A 676 1.61 40.43 -9.85
C ALA A 676 2.39 41.64 -9.27
N VAL A 677 2.30 41.89 -7.96
CA VAL A 677 3.05 42.98 -7.30
C VAL A 677 4.55 42.73 -7.37
N THR A 678 5.01 41.51 -7.14
CA THR A 678 6.42 41.11 -7.22
C THR A 678 7.03 41.41 -8.58
N HIS A 679 6.23 41.22 -9.64
CA HIS A 679 6.66 41.47 -11.03
C HIS A 679 6.31 42.85 -11.57
N GLY A 680 5.94 43.81 -10.70
CA GLY A 680 5.73 45.20 -11.04
C GLY A 680 4.40 45.47 -11.76
N LEU A 681 3.38 44.68 -11.53
CA LEU A 681 2.03 44.79 -12.10
C LEU A 681 0.97 45.16 -11.01
N PRO A 682 1.14 46.26 -10.23
CA PRO A 682 0.30 46.56 -9.09
C PRO A 682 -1.16 46.82 -9.47
N GLY A 683 -1.44 47.28 -10.68
CA GLY A 683 -2.82 47.49 -11.17
C GLY A 683 -3.54 46.13 -11.40
N GLN A 684 -2.84 45.11 -11.83
CA GLN A 684 -3.40 43.77 -11.98
C GLN A 684 -3.66 43.12 -10.62
N ALA A 685 -2.73 43.28 -9.68
CA ALA A 685 -2.88 42.79 -8.32
C ALA A 685 -4.15 43.35 -7.64
N LEU A 686 -4.38 44.66 -7.74
CA LEU A 686 -5.56 45.31 -7.18
C LEU A 686 -6.86 44.81 -7.81
N ARG A 687 -6.89 44.56 -9.13
CA ARG A 687 -8.08 43.96 -9.80
C ARG A 687 -8.35 42.56 -9.29
N SER A 688 -7.33 41.73 -9.08
CA SER A 688 -7.50 40.39 -8.53
C SER A 688 -8.08 40.39 -7.11
N LEU A 689 -7.80 41.46 -6.33
CA LEU A 689 -8.29 41.63 -4.95
C LEU A 689 -9.65 42.33 -4.85
N ASP A 690 -10.08 43.08 -5.88
CA ASP A 690 -11.34 43.89 -5.84
C ASP A 690 -12.60 43.05 -5.56
N THR A 691 -12.56 41.75 -5.79
CA THR A 691 -13.68 40.83 -5.55
C THR A 691 -13.68 40.23 -4.13
N LEU A 692 -12.64 40.53 -3.31
CA LEU A 692 -12.52 40.03 -1.95
C LEU A 692 -12.98 41.09 -0.96
N ALA A 693 -13.83 40.72 -0.01
CA ALA A 693 -14.14 41.61 1.08
C ALA A 693 -12.91 41.70 2.03
N PRO A 694 -12.57 42.90 2.52
CA PRO A 694 -11.40 43.13 3.38
C PRO A 694 -11.36 42.22 4.62
N GLN A 695 -12.51 41.95 5.21
CA GLN A 695 -12.64 41.08 6.38
C GLN A 695 -12.37 39.59 6.08
N ASP A 696 -12.58 39.17 4.84
CA ASP A 696 -12.45 37.77 4.44
C ASP A 696 -11.03 37.42 4.01
N SER A 697 -10.20 38.44 3.77
CA SER A 697 -8.82 38.21 3.34
C SER A 697 -7.81 39.18 3.97
N PRO A 698 -7.45 39.01 5.25
CA PRO A 698 -6.43 39.86 5.89
C PRO A 698 -5.07 39.86 5.19
N SER A 699 -4.74 38.74 4.51
CA SER A 699 -3.54 38.65 3.68
C SER A 699 -3.66 39.48 2.42
N GLY A 700 -4.84 39.58 1.83
CA GLY A 700 -5.12 40.42 0.66
C GLY A 700 -4.87 41.89 0.94
N GLU A 701 -5.18 42.39 2.16
CA GLU A 701 -4.93 43.77 2.54
C GLU A 701 -3.42 44.10 2.60
N VAL A 702 -2.58 43.14 3.00
CA VAL A 702 -1.11 43.30 2.95
C VAL A 702 -0.61 43.43 1.52
N VAL A 703 -1.14 42.61 0.62
CA VAL A 703 -0.79 42.64 -0.80
C VAL A 703 -1.32 43.91 -1.47
N ALA A 704 -2.52 44.35 -1.14
CA ALA A 704 -3.07 45.64 -1.59
C ALA A 704 -2.21 46.82 -1.10
N ALA A 705 -1.77 46.80 0.14
CA ALA A 705 -0.83 47.79 0.68
C ALA A 705 0.48 47.81 -0.10
N ALA A 706 1.04 46.62 -0.43
CA ALA A 706 2.24 46.52 -1.26
C ALA A 706 2.02 47.11 -2.67
N ALA A 707 0.86 46.83 -3.29
CA ALA A 707 0.50 47.39 -4.59
C ALA A 707 0.35 48.91 -4.57
N TYR A 708 -0.31 49.48 -3.53
CA TYR A 708 -0.41 50.93 -3.36
C TYR A 708 0.94 51.59 -3.05
N ALA A 709 1.83 50.88 -2.32
CA ALA A 709 3.19 51.35 -2.12
C ALA A 709 3.96 51.43 -3.45
N GLU A 710 3.82 50.48 -4.38
CA GLU A 710 4.43 50.59 -5.72
C GLU A 710 3.86 51.74 -6.54
N GLN A 711 2.54 51.99 -6.45
CA GLN A 711 1.88 53.11 -7.13
C GLN A 711 2.14 54.49 -6.50
N GLY A 712 2.72 54.55 -5.30
CA GLY A 712 2.92 55.76 -4.56
C GLY A 712 1.64 56.36 -3.96
N ARG A 713 0.54 55.59 -3.85
CA ARG A 713 -0.78 56.02 -3.39
C ARG A 713 -0.88 55.94 -1.86
N ARG A 714 -0.54 57.03 -1.15
CA ARG A 714 -0.40 57.10 0.29
C ARG A 714 -1.71 56.79 1.06
N GLY A 715 -2.82 57.46 0.75
CA GLY A 715 -4.07 57.29 1.50
C GLY A 715 -4.65 55.88 1.46
N PRO A 716 -4.75 55.21 0.27
CA PRO A 716 -5.11 53.80 0.19
C PRO A 716 -4.14 52.85 0.93
N LEU A 717 -2.81 53.07 0.82
CA LEU A 717 -1.80 52.33 1.55
C LEU A 717 -2.03 52.36 3.06
N GLU A 718 -2.23 53.57 3.65
CA GLU A 718 -2.45 53.71 5.09
C GLU A 718 -3.73 53.02 5.56
N ARG A 719 -4.80 53.05 4.76
CA ARG A 719 -6.05 52.31 5.04
C ARG A 719 -5.83 50.80 5.05
N SER A 720 -5.20 50.23 4.00
CA SER A 720 -4.92 48.81 3.94
C SER A 720 -4.00 48.33 5.06
N LEU A 721 -2.98 49.12 5.43
CA LEU A 721 -2.11 48.80 6.59
C LEU A 721 -2.88 48.83 7.91
N THR A 722 -3.84 49.78 8.07
CA THR A 722 -4.68 49.85 9.28
C THR A 722 -5.58 48.62 9.40
N LEU A 723 -6.23 48.22 8.32
CA LEU A 723 -7.02 46.98 8.27
C LEU A 723 -6.14 45.75 8.52
N ALA A 724 -4.99 45.74 7.91
CA ALA A 724 -4.03 44.68 8.11
C ALA A 724 -3.54 44.55 9.57
N ARG A 725 -3.39 45.62 10.34
CA ARG A 725 -2.96 45.57 11.76
C ARG A 725 -4.02 44.99 12.70
N ALA A 726 -5.29 45.01 12.34
CA ALA A 726 -6.40 44.58 13.18
C ALA A 726 -6.59 43.05 13.29
N THR A 727 -5.92 42.26 12.48
CA THR A 727 -6.14 40.80 12.35
C THR A 727 -4.86 40.00 12.51
N ALA A 728 -4.98 38.80 13.10
CA ALA A 728 -3.88 37.83 13.12
C ALA A 728 -3.63 37.21 11.72
N ARG A 729 -2.39 36.93 11.37
CA ARG A 729 -2.02 36.37 10.04
C ARG A 729 -0.87 35.40 10.12
N PRO A 730 -0.70 34.59 9.05
CA PRO A 730 0.47 33.72 8.88
C PRO A 730 1.79 34.50 8.95
N LEU A 731 2.82 33.86 9.48
CA LEU A 731 4.11 34.51 9.70
C LEU A 731 4.71 35.15 8.42
N PRO A 732 4.69 34.52 7.23
CA PRO A 732 5.23 35.14 6.02
C PRO A 732 4.50 36.42 5.61
N VAL A 733 3.18 36.46 5.81
CA VAL A 733 2.35 37.63 5.53
C VAL A 733 2.63 38.77 6.53
N GLU A 734 2.85 38.45 7.80
CA GLU A 734 3.25 39.42 8.80
C GLU A 734 4.62 40.03 8.52
N VAL A 735 5.56 39.22 8.07
CA VAL A 735 6.88 39.69 7.60
C VAL A 735 6.70 40.68 6.45
N THR A 736 5.89 40.34 5.44
CA THR A 736 5.60 41.20 4.30
C THR A 736 4.95 42.52 4.75
N ARG A 737 3.99 42.49 5.68
CA ARG A 737 3.37 43.69 6.24
C ARG A 737 4.39 44.64 6.85
N LEU A 738 5.29 44.12 7.71
CA LEU A 738 6.34 44.92 8.34
C LEU A 738 7.27 45.55 7.30
N LEU A 739 7.62 44.83 6.24
CA LEU A 739 8.44 45.35 5.15
C LEU A 739 7.74 46.47 4.37
N VAL A 740 6.44 46.32 4.06
CA VAL A 740 5.64 47.32 3.38
C VAL A 740 5.45 48.56 4.26
N GLU A 741 5.23 48.40 5.58
CA GLU A 741 5.17 49.47 6.55
C GLU A 741 6.50 50.22 6.61
N GLY A 742 7.63 49.52 6.59
CA GLY A 742 8.96 50.11 6.47
C GLY A 742 9.15 50.97 5.20
N VAL A 743 8.57 50.55 4.09
CA VAL A 743 8.54 51.36 2.84
C VAL A 743 7.74 52.64 3.07
N HIS A 744 6.60 52.55 3.74
CA HIS A 744 5.75 53.74 4.06
C HIS A 744 6.50 54.71 4.94
N GLU A 745 7.10 54.27 6.03
CA GLU A 745 7.88 55.11 6.95
C GLU A 745 9.10 55.72 6.27
N SER A 746 9.79 55.01 5.39
CA SER A 746 10.94 55.52 4.64
C SER A 746 10.59 56.70 3.70
N ARG A 747 9.32 56.82 3.29
CA ARG A 747 8.82 57.89 2.45
C ARG A 747 8.31 59.11 3.24
N LEU A 748 8.12 58.94 4.53
CA LEU A 748 7.70 60.04 5.45
C LEU A 748 8.88 60.82 5.98
N ASP A 749 10.09 60.69 5.43
CA ASP A 749 11.33 61.31 5.88
C ASP A 749 11.84 60.87 7.25
N SER A 750 11.24 59.84 7.84
CA SER A 750 11.69 59.27 9.10
C SER A 750 12.56 58.04 8.81
N SER A 751 13.81 58.30 8.36
CA SER A 751 14.82 57.24 8.18
C SER A 751 15.06 56.43 9.48
N ARG A 752 14.61 56.95 10.63
CA ARG A 752 14.66 56.29 11.94
C ARG A 752 13.53 55.27 12.15
N GLY A 753 12.39 55.37 11.45
CA GLY A 753 11.24 54.48 11.61
C GLY A 753 11.34 53.19 10.78
N ALA A 754 11.95 53.25 9.61
CA ALA A 754 12.00 52.10 8.70
C ALA A 754 12.96 50.97 9.16
N ALA A 755 14.13 51.29 9.71
CA ALA A 755 15.12 50.27 10.11
C ALA A 755 14.64 49.33 11.24
N PRO A 756 13.95 49.79 12.31
CA PRO A 756 13.37 48.90 13.33
C PRO A 756 12.33 47.93 12.76
N LEU A 757 11.49 48.34 11.79
CA LEU A 757 10.49 47.48 11.17
C LEU A 757 11.15 46.42 10.31
N VAL A 758 12.20 46.76 9.54
CA VAL A 758 12.97 45.79 8.79
C VAL A 758 13.67 44.77 9.71
N GLU A 759 14.28 45.25 10.80
CA GLU A 759 14.91 44.38 11.80
C GLU A 759 13.90 43.43 12.44
N GLN A 760 12.73 43.93 12.81
CA GLN A 760 11.65 43.11 13.36
C GLN A 760 11.18 42.04 12.34
N ALA A 761 11.06 42.40 11.06
CA ALA A 761 10.71 41.48 9.99
C ALA A 761 11.76 40.36 9.86
N LEU A 762 13.05 40.71 9.89
CA LEU A 762 14.18 39.78 9.81
C LEU A 762 14.23 38.82 11.00
N GLN A 763 14.03 39.35 12.22
CA GLN A 763 14.02 38.53 13.44
C GLN A 763 12.82 37.55 13.47
N LEU A 764 11.67 37.99 13.01
CA LEU A 764 10.46 37.18 12.95
C LEU A 764 10.64 36.05 11.94
N ALA A 765 11.12 36.36 10.74
CA ALA A 765 11.35 35.40 9.67
C ALA A 765 12.43 34.37 10.01
N ALA A 766 13.48 34.77 10.76
CA ALA A 766 14.57 33.88 11.15
C ALA A 766 14.10 32.67 11.96
N ARG A 767 13.01 32.78 12.72
CA ARG A 767 12.46 31.70 13.56
C ARG A 767 12.04 30.47 12.75
N GLU A 768 11.53 30.71 11.55
CA GLU A 768 11.00 29.68 10.65
C GLU A 768 11.80 29.56 9.35
N GLU A 769 12.85 30.34 9.18
CA GLU A 769 13.65 30.50 7.97
C GLU A 769 12.80 30.92 6.75
N ALA A 770 11.82 31.78 6.95
CA ALA A 770 10.93 32.27 5.90
C ALA A 770 11.67 33.26 5.00
N ARG A 771 12.20 32.77 3.86
CA ARG A 771 13.04 33.55 2.90
C ARG A 771 12.23 34.16 1.78
N ARG A 772 11.11 33.51 1.37
CA ARG A 772 10.28 33.97 0.23
C ARG A 772 9.86 35.43 0.32
N PRO A 773 9.42 36.00 1.48
CA PRO A 773 9.04 37.41 1.57
C PRO A 773 10.16 38.40 1.18
N PHE A 774 11.42 38.00 1.31
CA PHE A 774 12.58 38.81 0.92
C PHE A 774 12.97 38.60 -0.54
N ARG A 775 12.91 37.37 -1.04
CA ARG A 775 13.20 37.01 -2.43
C ARG A 775 12.17 37.61 -3.39
N GLU A 776 10.89 37.43 -3.08
CA GLU A 776 9.76 37.93 -3.86
C GLU A 776 9.35 39.36 -3.46
N ALA A 777 10.16 40.02 -2.64
CA ALA A 777 9.88 41.36 -2.20
C ALA A 777 9.52 42.29 -3.36
N PRO A 778 8.43 43.08 -3.25
CA PRO A 778 8.10 44.11 -4.24
C PRO A 778 9.27 45.06 -4.49
N PRO A 779 9.35 45.70 -5.71
CA PRO A 779 10.45 46.60 -6.04
C PRO A 779 10.71 47.70 -5.00
N ALA A 780 9.66 48.24 -4.37
CA ALA A 780 9.80 49.25 -3.29
C ALA A 780 10.49 48.69 -2.07
N VAL A 781 10.13 47.47 -1.65
CA VAL A 781 10.76 46.76 -0.53
C VAL A 781 12.22 46.43 -0.83
N ARG A 782 12.50 45.92 -2.03
CA ARG A 782 13.89 45.63 -2.49
C ARG A 782 14.78 46.87 -2.40
N ARG A 783 14.27 48.02 -2.81
CA ARG A 783 14.98 49.28 -2.67
C ARG A 783 15.23 49.68 -1.22
N LEU A 784 14.28 49.41 -0.30
CA LEU A 784 14.46 49.64 1.13
C LEU A 784 15.54 48.71 1.70
N LEU A 785 15.50 47.43 1.39
CA LEU A 785 16.51 46.46 1.84
C LEU A 785 17.92 46.82 1.31
N ALA A 786 18.04 47.21 0.05
CA ALA A 786 19.30 47.64 -0.56
C ALA A 786 19.92 48.88 0.10
N ARG A 787 19.10 49.76 0.72
CA ARG A 787 19.57 50.94 1.47
C ARG A 787 20.06 50.62 2.89
N ASN A 788 19.84 49.36 3.37
CA ASN A 788 20.16 48.92 4.71
C ASN A 788 21.05 47.67 4.74
N PRO A 789 22.24 47.64 4.05
CA PRO A 789 23.04 46.44 3.94
C PRO A 789 23.57 45.91 5.27
N GLN A 790 23.82 46.80 6.23
CA GLN A 790 24.25 46.43 7.58
C GLN A 790 23.19 45.60 8.35
N LEU A 791 21.92 45.77 8.06
CA LEU A 791 20.83 44.94 8.63
C LEU A 791 20.91 43.53 8.07
N LEU A 792 21.15 43.39 6.77
CA LEU A 792 21.26 42.08 6.11
C LEU A 792 22.49 41.31 6.55
N GLU A 793 23.62 42.00 6.76
CA GLU A 793 24.90 41.38 7.25
C GLU A 793 24.73 40.73 8.64
N ARG A 794 23.84 41.28 9.48
CA ARG A 794 23.52 40.70 10.78
C ARG A 794 22.64 39.43 10.70
N HIS A 795 22.08 39.12 9.55
CA HIS A 795 21.19 37.99 9.30
C HIS A 795 21.74 37.04 8.22
N PRO A 796 22.85 36.31 8.49
CA PRO A 796 23.53 35.48 7.48
C PRO A 796 22.67 34.33 6.91
N TRP A 797 21.59 33.92 7.61
CA TRP A 797 20.64 32.91 7.13
C TRP A 797 19.95 33.35 5.82
N LEU A 798 19.93 34.66 5.50
CA LEU A 798 19.33 35.21 4.31
C LEU A 798 20.34 35.37 3.14
N THR A 799 21.60 35.01 3.34
CA THR A 799 22.65 35.17 2.31
C THR A 799 22.28 34.39 1.05
N GLY A 800 22.35 35.07 -0.11
CA GLY A 800 22.02 34.53 -1.42
C GLY A 800 20.53 34.66 -1.82
N THR A 801 19.65 34.99 -0.89
CA THR A 801 18.17 35.08 -1.15
C THR A 801 17.78 36.45 -1.74
N VAL A 802 18.43 37.55 -1.32
CA VAL A 802 18.10 38.89 -1.80
C VAL A 802 18.78 39.12 -3.17
N PRO A 803 18.01 39.31 -4.25
CA PRO A 803 18.63 39.60 -5.56
C PRO A 803 19.36 40.92 -5.49
N ALA A 804 20.60 40.92 -5.97
CA ALA A 804 21.39 42.16 -6.10
C ALA A 804 20.60 43.18 -6.94
N SER A 805 20.53 44.42 -6.46
CA SER A 805 19.87 45.50 -7.22
C SER A 805 20.42 45.52 -8.63
N PRO A 806 19.61 45.59 -9.69
CA PRO A 806 20.12 45.76 -11.02
C PRO A 806 20.98 47.04 -11.04
N LYS A 807 22.28 46.90 -11.42
CA LYS A 807 23.12 48.06 -11.70
C LYS A 807 22.35 48.97 -12.69
N PRO A 808 22.31 50.29 -12.44
CA PRO A 808 21.69 51.19 -13.38
C PRO A 808 22.38 50.96 -14.73
N ALA A 809 21.59 50.64 -15.76
CA ALA A 809 22.08 50.45 -17.10
C ALA A 809 22.76 51.72 -17.54
N ALA A 810 24.06 51.69 -17.83
CA ALA A 810 24.78 52.76 -18.48
C ALA A 810 24.08 53.07 -19.80
N PRO A 811 23.99 54.37 -20.20
CA PRO A 811 23.34 54.77 -21.44
C PRO A 811 24.00 54.08 -22.62
N ARG A 812 23.24 53.22 -23.30
CA ARG A 812 23.66 52.55 -24.53
C ARG A 812 23.84 53.62 -25.62
N THR A 813 25.05 53.97 -25.94
CA THR A 813 25.43 54.62 -27.21
C THR A 813 25.06 53.68 -28.36
N ARG A 814 24.27 54.24 -29.28
CA ARG A 814 23.89 53.56 -30.50
C ARG A 814 25.15 53.44 -31.39
N GLU A 815 25.58 52.22 -31.69
CA GLU A 815 26.42 51.89 -32.84
C GLU A 815 25.59 51.16 -33.90
N PRO A 816 25.90 51.37 -35.19
CA PRO A 816 25.02 51.00 -36.28
C PRO A 816 25.20 49.55 -36.71
N VAL A 817 24.06 48.97 -37.10
CA VAL A 817 23.92 47.61 -37.62
C VAL A 817 24.61 47.41 -38.95
N PRO A 818 25.37 46.34 -39.19
CA PRO A 818 25.59 45.80 -40.52
C PRO A 818 24.55 44.73 -40.85
N ARG A 819 23.93 44.95 -42.03
CA ARG A 819 23.07 43.93 -42.67
C ARG A 819 23.95 42.88 -43.34
N SER A 820 23.68 41.62 -43.15
CA SER A 820 23.73 40.46 -44.04
C SER A 820 23.86 39.19 -43.18
N ALA A 821 23.28 38.06 -43.39
CA ALA A 821 22.67 37.36 -44.48
C ALA A 821 21.89 36.16 -43.92
N ARG A 822 20.74 35.97 -44.47
CA ARG A 822 20.12 34.73 -44.92
C ARG A 822 20.42 33.40 -44.27
N SER A 823 19.31 32.75 -43.88
CA SER A 823 18.97 31.36 -44.20
C SER A 823 19.20 30.31 -43.12
N ALA A 824 18.16 29.91 -42.51
CA ALA A 824 17.68 28.52 -42.57
C ALA A 824 16.26 28.44 -42.02
N ARG A 825 15.35 28.16 -42.91
CA ARG A 825 13.97 27.75 -42.57
C ARG A 825 14.04 26.40 -41.88
N SER A 826 13.35 26.26 -40.76
CA SER A 826 12.87 24.95 -40.33
C SER A 826 11.37 24.99 -40.29
N ALA A 827 10.79 24.09 -41.01
CA ALA A 827 9.40 24.01 -41.33
C ALA A 827 8.54 23.64 -40.09
N ARG A 828 7.53 24.46 -39.92
CA ARG A 828 6.38 24.18 -39.05
C ARG A 828 5.38 23.38 -39.91
N ALA A 829 5.32 22.08 -39.69
CA ALA A 829 4.25 21.29 -40.26
C ALA A 829 3.01 21.41 -39.35
N VAL A 830 2.02 22.14 -39.83
CA VAL A 830 0.66 22.12 -39.32
C VAL A 830 -0.01 20.96 -40.00
N ILE A 831 -0.42 19.96 -39.25
CA ILE A 831 -1.36 18.93 -39.69
C ILE A 831 -2.70 19.26 -39.05
N THR A 832 -3.60 19.77 -39.85
CA THR A 832 -5.04 19.84 -39.57
C THR A 832 -5.65 18.47 -39.80
N SER A 833 -6.25 17.90 -38.78
CA SER A 833 -7.18 16.75 -38.93
C SER A 833 -8.61 17.26 -38.83
N PRO A 834 -9.53 16.76 -39.69
CA PRO A 834 -10.96 16.93 -39.50
C PRO A 834 -11.47 15.76 -38.64
N ASP A 835 -12.34 16.07 -37.75
CA ASP A 835 -13.38 15.35 -37.06
C ASP A 835 -13.21 15.24 -35.55
N GLY A 836 -14.19 15.87 -34.90
CA GLY A 836 -14.28 16.02 -33.48
C GLY A 836 -14.61 14.69 -32.77
N THR A 837 -13.74 14.36 -31.84
CA THR A 837 -14.08 13.62 -30.62
C THR A 837 -13.07 14.03 -29.56
N THR A 838 -13.60 14.50 -28.46
CA THR A 838 -12.87 14.86 -27.23
C THR A 838 -12.09 13.65 -26.74
N ASP A 839 -10.76 13.75 -26.73
CA ASP A 839 -9.89 12.76 -26.07
C ASP A 839 -9.11 13.42 -24.94
N VAL A 840 -9.14 12.70 -23.84
CA VAL A 840 -8.58 13.10 -22.54
C VAL A 840 -7.08 12.84 -22.51
N GLY A 841 -6.29 13.87 -22.26
CA GLY A 841 -4.98 13.76 -21.63
C GLY A 841 -3.82 13.21 -22.45
N GLN A 842 -3.33 13.95 -23.45
CA GLN A 842 -1.98 13.72 -23.97
C GLN A 842 -0.93 14.20 -22.95
N LEU A 843 -0.28 13.23 -22.29
CA LEU A 843 1.00 13.42 -21.63
C LEU A 843 2.03 13.85 -22.69
N VAL A 844 2.62 15.02 -22.52
CA VAL A 844 3.75 15.49 -23.33
C VAL A 844 4.92 14.55 -23.05
N VAL A 845 5.19 13.62 -23.95
CA VAL A 845 6.36 12.74 -23.89
C VAL A 845 7.56 13.56 -24.35
N GLU A 846 8.56 13.75 -23.48
CA GLU A 846 9.85 14.32 -23.90
C GLU A 846 10.41 13.49 -25.07
N PRO A 847 10.88 14.11 -26.17
CA PRO A 847 11.40 13.35 -27.30
C PRO A 847 12.64 12.55 -26.90
N LEU A 848 12.72 11.32 -27.39
CA LEU A 848 13.90 10.48 -27.23
C LEU A 848 15.04 11.02 -28.07
N THR A 849 16.24 10.97 -27.53
CA THR A 849 17.47 11.29 -28.32
C THR A 849 17.81 10.13 -29.27
N ALA A 850 18.59 10.37 -30.30
CA ALA A 850 18.99 9.34 -31.24
C ALA A 850 19.64 8.11 -30.57
N LYS A 851 20.43 8.32 -29.51
CA LYS A 851 21.03 7.23 -28.72
C LYS A 851 20.03 6.49 -27.85
N GLU A 852 19.04 7.17 -27.35
CA GLU A 852 17.94 6.51 -26.58
C GLU A 852 17.03 5.71 -27.53
N THR A 853 16.79 6.19 -28.74
CA THR A 853 16.03 5.43 -29.75
C THR A 853 16.80 4.17 -30.16
N GLU A 854 18.11 4.25 -30.36
CA GLU A 854 18.98 3.10 -30.68
C GLU A 854 18.96 2.06 -29.55
N VAL A 855 19.06 2.48 -28.28
CA VAL A 855 18.92 1.57 -27.12
C VAL A 855 17.53 0.98 -27.06
N LEU A 856 16.47 1.74 -27.36
CA LEU A 856 15.09 1.27 -27.34
C LEU A 856 14.82 0.19 -28.40
N THR A 857 15.42 0.34 -29.60
CA THR A 857 15.37 -0.70 -30.65
C THR A 857 16.03 -2.00 -30.18
N HIS A 858 17.17 -1.92 -29.53
CA HIS A 858 17.83 -3.10 -28.98
C HIS A 858 17.08 -3.73 -27.79
N LEU A 859 16.32 -2.94 -27.02
CA LEU A 859 15.41 -3.48 -26.01
C LEU A 859 14.23 -4.23 -26.63
N GLU A 860 13.78 -3.83 -27.81
CA GLU A 860 12.77 -4.56 -28.60
C GLU A 860 13.29 -5.89 -29.11
N GLU A 861 14.56 -5.97 -29.46
CA GLU A 861 15.27 -7.22 -29.83
C GLU A 861 15.50 -8.15 -28.62
N LEU A 862 15.01 -7.79 -27.42
CA LEU A 862 15.15 -8.52 -26.16
C LEU A 862 16.62 -8.71 -25.70
N LEU A 863 17.55 -7.88 -26.15
CA LEU A 863 18.95 -7.90 -25.74
C LEU A 863 19.13 -7.47 -24.29
N THR A 864 20.07 -8.09 -23.59
CA THR A 864 20.49 -7.71 -22.24
C THR A 864 21.25 -6.39 -22.24
N THR A 865 21.42 -5.79 -21.07
CA THR A 865 22.16 -4.52 -20.95
C THR A 865 23.63 -4.67 -21.38
N GLU A 866 24.21 -5.83 -21.15
CA GLU A 866 25.57 -6.23 -21.50
C GLU A 866 25.73 -6.37 -23.02
N GLU A 867 24.82 -7.08 -23.67
CA GLU A 867 24.78 -7.25 -25.14
C GLU A 867 24.54 -5.93 -25.89
N ILE A 868 23.67 -5.05 -25.35
CA ILE A 868 23.48 -3.71 -25.89
C ILE A 868 24.76 -2.87 -25.75
N ALA A 869 25.44 -2.96 -24.61
CA ALA A 869 26.68 -2.26 -24.37
C ALA A 869 27.80 -2.69 -25.36
N GLU A 870 27.90 -3.98 -25.63
CA GLU A 870 28.82 -4.55 -26.60
C GLU A 870 28.46 -4.11 -28.02
N LYS A 871 27.18 -4.20 -28.42
CA LYS A 871 26.68 -3.86 -29.76
C LYS A 871 26.84 -2.36 -30.08
N MET A 872 26.71 -1.49 -29.07
CA MET A 872 26.83 -0.05 -29.21
C MET A 872 28.24 0.47 -28.89
N PHE A 873 29.19 -0.37 -28.52
CA PHE A 873 30.56 0.01 -28.12
C PHE A 873 30.60 1.04 -26.97
N VAL A 874 29.76 0.87 -25.96
CA VAL A 874 29.68 1.76 -24.79
C VAL A 874 29.76 0.96 -23.49
N SER A 875 29.93 1.65 -22.34
CA SER A 875 29.93 0.99 -21.06
C SER A 875 28.54 0.51 -20.67
N VAL A 876 28.44 -0.59 -19.92
CA VAL A 876 27.17 -1.09 -19.35
C VAL A 876 26.46 -0.02 -18.52
N ASN A 877 27.21 0.81 -17.80
CA ASN A 877 26.65 1.93 -17.03
C ASN A 877 26.04 3.02 -17.93
N THR A 878 26.60 3.25 -19.09
CA THR A 878 26.04 4.18 -20.10
C THR A 878 24.69 3.67 -20.60
N VAL A 879 24.59 2.39 -20.92
CA VAL A 879 23.32 1.76 -21.33
C VAL A 879 22.29 1.83 -20.20
N ARG A 880 22.66 1.53 -18.96
CA ARG A 880 21.77 1.67 -17.79
C ARG A 880 21.24 3.10 -17.62
N THR A 881 22.07 4.09 -17.90
CA THR A 881 21.66 5.49 -17.85
C THR A 881 20.65 5.83 -18.96
N HIS A 882 20.89 5.37 -20.18
CA HIS A 882 19.95 5.54 -21.29
C HIS A 882 18.62 4.81 -21.01
N VAL A 883 18.65 3.57 -20.50
CA VAL A 883 17.44 2.83 -20.13
C VAL A 883 16.63 3.58 -19.07
N ARG A 884 17.26 4.11 -18.02
CA ARG A 884 16.56 4.94 -17.02
C ARG A 884 15.93 6.18 -17.64
N SER A 885 16.63 6.86 -18.54
CA SER A 885 16.11 8.03 -19.22
C SER A 885 14.93 7.70 -20.11
N ILE A 886 14.99 6.58 -20.87
CA ILE A 886 13.90 6.07 -21.71
C ILE A 886 12.67 5.75 -20.84
N LEU A 887 12.85 5.01 -19.74
CA LEU A 887 11.77 4.68 -18.82
C LEU A 887 11.08 5.93 -18.26
N ARG A 888 11.87 6.93 -17.85
CA ARG A 888 11.36 8.22 -17.38
C ARG A 888 10.59 8.97 -18.46
N LYS A 889 11.15 9.09 -19.67
CA LYS A 889 10.55 9.82 -20.79
C LYS A 889 9.28 9.19 -21.30
N LEU A 890 9.18 7.85 -21.28
CA LEU A 890 7.98 7.10 -21.66
C LEU A 890 6.98 6.93 -20.52
N GLY A 891 7.31 7.39 -19.31
CA GLY A 891 6.43 7.30 -18.13
C GLY A 891 6.17 5.88 -17.66
N VAL A 892 7.14 4.97 -17.81
CA VAL A 892 7.03 3.56 -17.45
C VAL A 892 8.19 3.13 -16.55
N ASN A 893 7.99 2.05 -15.79
CA ASN A 893 8.97 1.58 -14.80
C ASN A 893 9.60 0.21 -15.13
N ARG A 894 9.24 -0.41 -16.24
CA ARG A 894 9.77 -1.70 -16.70
C ARG A 894 10.16 -1.66 -18.18
N ARG A 895 11.21 -2.41 -18.54
CA ARG A 895 11.74 -2.49 -19.92
C ARG A 895 10.66 -2.92 -20.93
N ASN A 896 9.92 -3.99 -20.63
CA ASN A 896 8.86 -4.49 -21.51
C ASN A 896 7.70 -3.49 -21.66
N SER A 897 7.44 -2.71 -20.62
CA SER A 897 6.44 -1.62 -20.68
C SER A 897 6.93 -0.45 -21.55
N ALA A 898 8.25 -0.20 -21.58
CA ALA A 898 8.82 0.82 -22.44
C ALA A 898 8.70 0.45 -23.94
N VAL A 899 8.99 -0.79 -24.29
CA VAL A 899 8.83 -1.29 -25.68
C VAL A 899 7.37 -1.23 -26.11
N ARG A 900 6.44 -1.70 -25.26
CA ARG A 900 5.01 -1.61 -25.57
C ARG A 900 4.55 -0.17 -25.73
N ARG A 901 4.94 0.72 -24.80
CA ARG A 901 4.57 2.14 -24.85
C ARG A 901 5.17 2.85 -26.06
N ALA A 902 6.39 2.49 -26.46
CA ALA A 902 7.04 3.03 -27.63
C ALA A 902 6.30 2.62 -28.93
N ARG A 903 5.80 1.38 -29.01
CA ARG A 903 4.95 0.92 -30.12
C ARG A 903 3.60 1.65 -30.16
N GLU A 904 2.96 1.85 -29.01
CA GLU A 904 1.71 2.63 -28.90
C GLU A 904 1.89 4.09 -29.38
N LEU A 905 3.07 4.65 -29.20
CA LEU A 905 3.43 6.01 -29.62
C LEU A 905 4.03 6.09 -31.03
N GLY A 906 4.16 4.97 -31.75
CA GLY A 906 4.74 4.91 -33.11
C GLY A 906 6.22 5.26 -33.13
N LEU A 907 6.96 5.05 -32.05
CA LEU A 907 8.40 5.29 -31.95
C LEU A 907 9.24 4.08 -32.36
N LEU A 908 8.62 2.93 -32.55
CA LEU A 908 9.19 1.69 -33.08
C LEU A 908 8.28 1.21 -34.21
N ASP A 909 8.89 0.69 -35.30
CA ASP A 909 8.16 0.16 -36.45
C ASP A 909 7.36 -1.08 -36.03
N GLN A 910 6.08 -1.16 -36.43
CA GLN A 910 5.26 -2.34 -36.18
C GLN A 910 5.80 -3.50 -37.05
N PRO A 911 6.02 -4.70 -36.51
CA PRO A 911 6.22 -5.86 -37.34
C PRO A 911 4.94 -6.11 -38.15
N LEU A 912 5.10 -6.27 -39.41
CA LEU A 912 4.04 -6.74 -40.32
C LEU A 912 3.47 -8.07 -39.81
N PRO A 913 2.14 -8.33 -40.03
CA PRO A 913 1.39 -9.39 -39.38
C PRO A 913 1.89 -10.80 -39.66
#